data_73c44839360cf44a960d6bac124d010e
#
_entry.id   73c44839360cf44a960d6bac124d010e
#
_cell.length_a   1.000
_cell.length_b   1.000
_cell.length_c   1.000
_cell.angle_alpha   90.00
_cell.angle_beta   90.00
_cell.angle_gamma   90.00
#
_symmetry.space_group_name_H-M   'P 1'
#
loop_
_entity.id
_entity.type
_entity.pdbx_description
1 polymer ?
#
loop_
_entity_poly.entity_id
_entity_poly.type
_entity_poly.pdbx_seq_one_letter_code
_entity_poly.pdbx_strand_id
1 'polypeptide(L)'
;MAKKGKLTPMMQQYMQIKEENKDCILFYRLGDFYEMFFDDALTASKELEITLTGKNCGLEERAPMCGVPYHAVDSYLNKLVEKGYKVGICEQVEDPSQAKGIVKREIVRIVTPGTNISQQSLDDEKNNYLMCIFASDGSYGISFVDVTTGDFRTTSMDSLAKVRDEIFKFEPAEIICNDAFLISGMDFDYLKDKMSIVISSIEPYHFDEEQAEERIKRQFKVGNLEGLGLVDYPMGVIATGALLGYLHETQKSSLDHLMHIDAYETSEFMIIDSSSRRNLELCETLRDKQKKGSLLWVLDKTKTAMGARMLRNMVEQPLVDKKKIEERYDAITTLTNQTIVREELREYLNPIYDLERLMTKVSYKTANPRDMIAFKTSLELLPAIKTILEECKDPLLSGLREDLDPLEDIHDLLEDSIIEEPPLAIKEGGIIKEGFKDDIDQLKRAKTEGKQWLMELEEREREKTGIKNLKIKYNKVFGYYLDVTNSYKDLVPNYYIRKQTLANSERYTTEELNQLADTILGSEDRLYALEYETYVTIRETLAGEMERISRTANVIAQIDAMASFAYVAERNHFVRPKLNVRGTIDIKDGRHPVVEQVIPNDMFISNDTYLDNKKNRVAIITGPNMAGKSTYMRQVALIVLMAQIGSFVPAAKANIGIVDRIFTRVGASDDLASGQSTFMVEMSEVANILRNATKNSLLILDEIGRGTSTFDGLSIAWAVVEYISNSKLLGAKTLFATHYHELTELEGKIDSVHNYCIAVKEQGDDIVFLRKIVKGGADKSYGVQVAKLAGVPDAVINRAKEIARELEEHDLTSGAKDIMPYGEAQQLSFFRESDEPTMEHPFMAELREKDLSDMTPLEALNYLYVLQEKLKNEE
;
A
#
# COMPACT_ATOMS: atom_id res chain seq x y z
N MET A 1 41.79 -20.99 -38.62
CA MET A 1 40.59 -21.46 -37.92
C MET A 1 40.80 -21.25 -36.45
N ALA A 2 40.26 -20.17 -35.88
CA ALA A 2 40.32 -19.92 -34.45
C ALA A 2 39.53 -21.04 -33.75
N LYS A 3 40.13 -21.69 -32.75
CA LYS A 3 39.44 -22.65 -31.89
C LYS A 3 38.34 -21.86 -31.15
N LYS A 4 37.06 -22.08 -31.51
CA LYS A 4 35.96 -21.62 -30.69
C LYS A 4 36.19 -22.15 -29.27
N GLY A 5 36.52 -21.27 -28.32
CA GLY A 5 36.68 -21.64 -26.92
C GLY A 5 35.37 -22.28 -26.42
N LYS A 6 35.50 -23.36 -25.66
CA LYS A 6 34.36 -24.06 -25.07
C LYS A 6 34.13 -23.45 -23.67
N LEU A 7 32.91 -23.01 -23.37
CA LEU A 7 32.56 -22.51 -22.03
C LEU A 7 32.99 -23.51 -20.96
N THR A 8 33.46 -23.01 -19.83
CA THR A 8 33.73 -23.82 -18.65
C THR A 8 32.45 -24.52 -18.19
N PRO A 9 32.54 -25.72 -17.60
CA PRO A 9 31.37 -26.44 -17.14
C PRO A 9 30.45 -25.64 -16.21
N MET A 10 31.01 -24.81 -15.31
CA MET A 10 30.26 -23.89 -14.47
C MET A 10 29.48 -22.87 -15.31
N MET A 11 30.11 -22.30 -16.33
CA MET A 11 29.47 -21.29 -17.18
C MET A 11 28.39 -21.92 -18.10
N GLN A 12 28.57 -23.21 -18.46
CA GLN A 12 27.52 -23.96 -19.16
C GLN A 12 26.27 -24.15 -18.30
N GLN A 13 26.45 -24.50 -17.00
CA GLN A 13 25.37 -24.60 -16.04
C GLN A 13 24.66 -23.24 -15.86
N TYR A 14 25.43 -22.14 -15.71
CA TYR A 14 24.87 -20.79 -15.62
C TYR A 14 24.01 -20.43 -16.82
N MET A 15 24.55 -20.64 -18.02
CA MET A 15 23.84 -20.30 -19.28
C MET A 15 22.59 -21.15 -19.48
N GLN A 16 22.57 -22.41 -19.08
CA GLN A 16 21.38 -23.25 -19.11
C GLN A 16 20.29 -22.69 -18.19
N ILE A 17 20.63 -22.37 -16.94
CA ILE A 17 19.68 -21.79 -15.99
C ILE A 17 19.17 -20.43 -16.49
N LYS A 18 20.05 -19.61 -17.08
CA LYS A 18 19.68 -18.31 -17.65
C LYS A 18 18.76 -18.42 -18.84
N GLU A 19 18.96 -19.42 -19.70
CA GLU A 19 18.11 -19.63 -20.88
C GLU A 19 16.68 -19.99 -20.51
N GLU A 20 16.49 -20.70 -19.40
CA GLU A 20 15.18 -21.03 -18.84
C GLU A 20 14.53 -19.82 -18.09
N ASN A 21 15.34 -18.81 -17.68
CA ASN A 21 14.90 -17.67 -16.88
C ASN A 21 15.49 -16.34 -17.41
N LYS A 22 15.18 -16.02 -18.67
CA LYS A 22 15.76 -14.88 -19.41
C LYS A 22 15.42 -13.52 -18.81
N ASP A 23 14.25 -13.40 -18.23
CA ASP A 23 13.70 -12.18 -17.64
C ASP A 23 14.19 -11.88 -16.21
N CYS A 24 14.96 -12.82 -15.60
CA CYS A 24 15.48 -12.67 -14.24
C CYS A 24 16.97 -12.32 -14.24
N ILE A 25 17.40 -11.44 -13.35
CA ILE A 25 18.82 -11.28 -12.99
C ILE A 25 19.19 -12.46 -12.10
N LEU A 26 20.19 -13.29 -12.50
CA LEU A 26 20.58 -14.46 -11.74
C LEU A 26 21.62 -14.12 -10.67
N PHE A 27 21.27 -14.32 -9.41
CA PHE A 27 22.20 -14.34 -8.28
C PHE A 27 22.74 -15.76 -8.10
N TYR A 28 23.86 -16.04 -8.74
CA TYR A 28 24.42 -17.38 -8.82
C TYR A 28 25.44 -17.65 -7.71
N ARG A 29 25.13 -18.59 -6.80
CA ARG A 29 25.95 -18.89 -5.62
C ARG A 29 27.30 -19.49 -5.97
N LEU A 30 28.37 -18.82 -5.56
CA LEU A 30 29.76 -19.30 -5.67
C LEU A 30 30.53 -18.99 -4.38
N GLY A 31 30.70 -20.02 -3.55
CA GLY A 31 31.31 -19.85 -2.23
C GLY A 31 30.54 -18.86 -1.36
N ASP A 32 31.20 -17.81 -0.87
CA ASP A 32 30.61 -16.77 -0.01
C ASP A 32 30.01 -15.60 -0.79
N PHE A 33 29.86 -15.72 -2.11
CA PHE A 33 29.31 -14.68 -2.97
C PHE A 33 28.15 -15.19 -3.83
N TYR A 34 27.24 -14.27 -4.17
CA TYR A 34 26.40 -14.40 -5.35
C TYR A 34 27.05 -13.61 -6.47
N GLU A 35 27.38 -14.30 -7.54
CA GLU A 35 28.00 -13.72 -8.74
C GLU A 35 26.99 -13.63 -9.87
N MET A 36 27.02 -12.54 -10.60
CA MET A 36 26.22 -12.28 -11.81
C MET A 36 27.18 -12.20 -13.01
N PHE A 37 26.73 -12.67 -14.17
CA PHE A 37 27.57 -12.73 -15.38
C PHE A 37 26.87 -12.13 -16.58
N PHE A 38 27.66 -11.74 -17.59
CA PHE A 38 27.21 -11.19 -18.88
C PHE A 38 26.29 -9.97 -18.69
N ASP A 39 25.12 -9.97 -19.33
CA ASP A 39 24.15 -8.86 -19.28
C ASP A 39 23.61 -8.61 -17.87
N ASP A 40 23.43 -9.67 -17.09
CA ASP A 40 23.02 -9.54 -15.68
C ASP A 40 24.07 -8.76 -14.87
N ALA A 41 25.38 -9.00 -15.13
CA ALA A 41 26.44 -8.27 -14.46
C ALA A 41 26.50 -6.81 -14.89
N LEU A 42 26.27 -6.50 -16.17
CA LEU A 42 26.22 -5.14 -16.68
C LEU A 42 25.07 -4.36 -16.03
N THR A 43 23.89 -4.96 -16.00
CA THR A 43 22.70 -4.37 -15.38
C THR A 43 22.89 -4.21 -13.88
N ALA A 44 23.24 -5.27 -13.17
CA ALA A 44 23.36 -5.24 -11.73
C ALA A 44 24.50 -4.30 -11.25
N SER A 45 25.64 -4.24 -11.95
CA SER A 45 26.72 -3.33 -11.58
C SER A 45 26.31 -1.87 -11.68
N LYS A 46 25.52 -1.52 -12.70
CA LYS A 46 24.97 -0.16 -12.88
C LYS A 46 23.92 0.17 -11.84
N GLU A 47 22.95 -0.72 -11.65
CA GLU A 47 21.81 -0.45 -10.76
C GLU A 47 22.15 -0.49 -9.27
N LEU A 48 23.16 -1.32 -8.89
CA LEU A 48 23.62 -1.46 -7.52
C LEU A 48 24.84 -0.60 -7.20
N GLU A 49 25.43 0.08 -8.22
CA GLU A 49 26.65 0.88 -8.11
C GLU A 49 27.84 0.07 -7.55
N ILE A 50 27.96 -1.20 -7.98
CA ILE A 50 29.05 -2.11 -7.60
C ILE A 50 30.06 -2.30 -8.72
N THR A 51 31.30 -2.69 -8.36
CA THR A 51 32.41 -2.84 -9.30
C THR A 51 32.14 -3.95 -10.31
N LEU A 52 32.19 -3.62 -11.61
CA LEU A 52 32.21 -4.57 -12.69
C LEU A 52 33.63 -5.09 -12.90
N THR A 53 33.77 -6.41 -12.93
CA THR A 53 35.02 -7.12 -13.16
C THR A 53 34.88 -8.11 -14.33
N GLY A 54 35.84 -9.00 -14.52
CA GLY A 54 35.72 -10.05 -15.53
C GLY A 54 36.23 -11.39 -15.03
N LYS A 55 35.52 -12.49 -15.36
CA LYS A 55 35.86 -13.87 -15.01
C LYS A 55 36.23 -14.67 -16.26
N ASN A 56 37.22 -15.52 -16.15
CA ASN A 56 37.58 -16.42 -17.26
C ASN A 56 36.47 -17.47 -17.44
N CYS A 57 35.86 -17.48 -18.62
CA CYS A 57 34.71 -18.35 -18.93
C CYS A 57 35.05 -19.46 -19.93
N GLY A 58 36.31 -19.54 -20.39
CA GLY A 58 36.78 -20.50 -21.42
C GLY A 58 36.68 -19.93 -22.83
N LEU A 59 36.22 -18.70 -23.00
CA LEU A 59 36.27 -17.93 -24.25
C LEU A 59 37.55 -17.07 -24.28
N GLU A 60 37.87 -16.47 -25.43
CA GLU A 60 39.01 -15.57 -25.59
C GLU A 60 38.85 -14.29 -24.74
N GLU A 61 37.61 -13.78 -24.64
CA GLU A 61 37.28 -12.65 -23.79
C GLU A 61 36.77 -13.13 -22.42
N ARG A 62 37.08 -12.34 -21.39
CA ARG A 62 36.55 -12.58 -20.03
C ARG A 62 35.08 -12.19 -19.96
N ALA A 63 34.23 -13.03 -19.38
CA ALA A 63 32.83 -12.69 -19.14
C ALA A 63 32.74 -11.51 -18.15
N PRO A 64 31.99 -10.43 -18.45
CA PRO A 64 31.65 -9.44 -17.47
C PRO A 64 31.09 -10.11 -16.21
N MET A 65 31.51 -9.66 -15.03
CA MET A 65 31.09 -10.24 -13.75
C MET A 65 31.03 -9.17 -12.68
N CYS A 66 30.01 -9.20 -11.85
CA CYS A 66 29.97 -8.53 -10.57
C CYS A 66 29.46 -9.51 -9.49
N GLY A 67 29.58 -9.15 -8.22
CA GLY A 67 29.14 -10.04 -7.15
C GLY A 67 28.91 -9.32 -5.86
N VAL A 68 28.03 -9.89 -5.03
CA VAL A 68 27.65 -9.40 -3.71
C VAL A 68 27.93 -10.48 -2.66
N PRO A 69 28.35 -10.10 -1.44
CA PRO A 69 28.57 -11.07 -0.38
C PRO A 69 27.24 -11.75 0.00
N TYR A 70 27.30 -13.05 0.24
CA TYR A 70 26.13 -13.84 0.63
C TYR A 70 25.38 -13.27 1.84
N HIS A 71 26.12 -12.88 2.89
CA HIS A 71 25.52 -12.37 4.12
C HIS A 71 24.86 -10.99 3.98
N ALA A 72 25.11 -10.28 2.87
CA ALA A 72 24.55 -8.96 2.60
C ALA A 72 23.58 -8.95 1.41
N VAL A 73 23.21 -10.13 0.90
CA VAL A 73 22.41 -10.29 -0.32
C VAL A 73 21.10 -9.53 -0.28
N ASP A 74 20.38 -9.54 0.86
CA ASP A 74 19.05 -8.95 0.98
C ASP A 74 19.04 -7.44 0.66
N SER A 75 20.06 -6.69 1.09
CA SER A 75 20.13 -5.26 0.81
C SER A 75 20.32 -4.93 -0.67
N TYR A 76 21.03 -5.79 -1.41
CA TYR A 76 21.23 -5.64 -2.85
C TYR A 76 20.03 -6.15 -3.66
N LEU A 77 19.45 -7.27 -3.22
CA LEU A 77 18.25 -7.85 -3.77
C LEU A 77 17.11 -6.82 -3.74
N ASN A 78 16.85 -6.23 -2.58
CA ASN A 78 15.80 -5.25 -2.38
C ASN A 78 15.93 -4.06 -3.33
N LYS A 79 17.15 -3.51 -3.51
CA LYS A 79 17.39 -2.41 -4.46
C LYS A 79 17.03 -2.73 -5.91
N LEU A 80 17.26 -3.96 -6.35
CA LEU A 80 16.87 -4.38 -7.70
C LEU A 80 15.36 -4.58 -7.81
N VAL A 81 14.78 -5.22 -6.81
CA VAL A 81 13.33 -5.51 -6.77
C VAL A 81 12.52 -4.20 -6.69
N GLU A 82 12.92 -3.23 -5.87
CA GLU A 82 12.32 -1.88 -5.81
C GLU A 82 12.36 -1.14 -7.15
N LYS A 83 13.37 -1.42 -7.99
CA LYS A 83 13.47 -0.91 -9.36
C LYS A 83 12.70 -1.74 -10.40
N GLY A 84 11.95 -2.76 -9.95
CA GLY A 84 11.10 -3.59 -10.79
C GLY A 84 11.80 -4.78 -11.45
N TYR A 85 13.06 -5.08 -11.10
CA TYR A 85 13.73 -6.26 -11.63
C TYR A 85 13.29 -7.53 -10.94
N LYS A 86 13.17 -8.63 -11.70
CA LYS A 86 13.01 -9.98 -11.17
C LYS A 86 14.39 -10.56 -10.89
N VAL A 87 14.59 -11.13 -9.71
CA VAL A 87 15.89 -11.70 -9.30
C VAL A 87 15.73 -13.18 -8.97
N GLY A 88 16.44 -14.03 -9.68
CA GLY A 88 16.49 -15.48 -9.46
C GLY A 88 17.63 -15.83 -8.48
N ILE A 89 17.28 -16.37 -7.31
CA ILE A 89 18.26 -16.85 -6.32
C ILE A 89 18.63 -18.29 -6.67
N CYS A 90 19.88 -18.48 -7.09
CA CYS A 90 20.40 -19.78 -7.51
C CYS A 90 21.37 -20.32 -6.46
N GLU A 91 20.96 -21.39 -5.76
CA GLU A 91 21.68 -22.03 -4.66
C GLU A 91 22.28 -23.38 -5.07
N GLN A 92 23.27 -23.82 -4.29
CA GLN A 92 23.85 -25.14 -4.36
C GLN A 92 22.89 -26.13 -3.70
N VAL A 93 22.31 -27.04 -4.48
CA VAL A 93 21.33 -28.05 -4.03
C VAL A 93 21.98 -29.41 -3.71
N GLU A 94 23.29 -29.52 -3.85
CA GLU A 94 24.07 -30.72 -3.63
C GLU A 94 25.22 -30.41 -2.65
N ASP A 95 25.53 -31.34 -1.74
CA ASP A 95 26.67 -31.23 -0.82
C ASP A 95 28.00 -31.23 -1.61
N PRO A 96 28.83 -30.19 -1.50
CA PRO A 96 30.08 -30.10 -2.20
C PRO A 96 31.02 -31.30 -1.93
N SER A 97 30.94 -31.96 -0.76
CA SER A 97 31.74 -33.13 -0.38
C SER A 97 31.33 -34.41 -1.12
N GLN A 98 30.11 -34.47 -1.63
CA GLN A 98 29.51 -35.63 -2.31
C GLN A 98 29.45 -35.45 -3.82
N ALA A 99 29.70 -34.25 -4.33
CA ALA A 99 29.57 -33.92 -5.74
C ALA A 99 30.66 -34.59 -6.59
N LYS A 100 30.26 -35.41 -7.57
CA LYS A 100 31.18 -35.95 -8.58
C LYS A 100 31.33 -34.96 -9.75
N GLY A 101 32.08 -33.89 -9.51
CA GLY A 101 32.30 -32.86 -10.55
C GLY A 101 31.89 -31.46 -10.07
N ILE A 102 31.03 -30.78 -10.84
CA ILE A 102 30.52 -29.47 -10.45
C ILE A 102 29.26 -29.65 -9.61
N VAL A 103 29.22 -28.97 -8.45
CA VAL A 103 28.06 -28.91 -7.57
C VAL A 103 26.84 -28.43 -8.35
N LYS A 104 25.74 -29.17 -8.28
CA LYS A 104 24.47 -28.82 -8.93
C LYS A 104 23.91 -27.57 -8.28
N ARG A 105 23.43 -26.65 -9.12
CA ARG A 105 22.75 -25.42 -8.71
C ARG A 105 21.42 -25.30 -9.39
N GLU A 106 20.45 -24.79 -8.66
CA GLU A 106 19.10 -24.56 -9.17
C GLU A 106 18.57 -23.25 -8.62
N ILE A 107 17.62 -22.63 -9.32
CA ILE A 107 16.87 -21.51 -8.77
C ILE A 107 15.96 -22.06 -7.69
N VAL A 108 16.19 -21.62 -6.47
CA VAL A 108 15.36 -21.98 -5.30
C VAL A 108 14.22 -20.99 -5.10
N ARG A 109 14.34 -19.79 -5.66
CA ARG A 109 13.33 -18.74 -5.58
C ARG A 109 13.56 -17.66 -6.62
N ILE A 110 12.48 -17.11 -7.18
CA ILE A 110 12.48 -15.88 -7.97
C ILE A 110 11.78 -14.81 -7.13
N VAL A 111 12.49 -13.71 -6.87
CA VAL A 111 11.97 -12.59 -6.09
C VAL A 111 11.54 -11.48 -7.04
N THR A 112 10.30 -11.04 -6.89
CA THR A 112 9.67 -9.95 -7.64
C THR A 112 9.11 -8.92 -6.66
N PRO A 113 8.69 -7.73 -7.09
CA PRO A 113 8.11 -6.74 -6.19
C PRO A 113 6.96 -7.27 -5.32
N GLY A 114 6.04 -8.03 -5.93
CA GLY A 114 4.88 -8.60 -5.23
C GLY A 114 5.17 -9.86 -4.41
N THR A 115 6.35 -10.49 -4.61
CA THR A 115 6.75 -11.71 -3.89
C THR A 115 7.91 -11.49 -2.92
N ASN A 116 8.30 -10.25 -2.67
CA ASN A 116 9.35 -9.91 -1.72
C ASN A 116 8.86 -10.14 -0.28
N ILE A 117 9.67 -10.89 0.51
CA ILE A 117 9.40 -11.18 1.94
C ILE A 117 10.41 -10.53 2.88
N SER A 118 11.30 -9.68 2.37
CA SER A 118 12.35 -9.06 3.17
C SER A 118 11.77 -7.96 4.05
N GLN A 119 11.81 -8.15 5.37
CA GLN A 119 11.35 -7.14 6.34
C GLN A 119 12.10 -5.81 6.26
N GLN A 120 13.31 -5.78 5.69
CA GLN A 120 14.09 -4.54 5.59
C GLN A 120 13.56 -3.58 4.52
N SER A 121 12.81 -4.07 3.54
CA SER A 121 12.27 -3.28 2.43
C SER A 121 10.76 -3.09 2.49
N LEU A 122 10.07 -3.87 3.31
CA LEU A 122 8.61 -3.80 3.43
C LEU A 122 8.21 -2.84 4.55
N ASP A 123 7.16 -2.06 4.28
CA ASP A 123 6.49 -1.28 5.31
C ASP A 123 5.71 -2.25 6.24
N ASP A 124 5.94 -2.16 7.55
CA ASP A 124 5.26 -3.01 8.51
C ASP A 124 3.75 -2.70 8.64
N GLU A 125 3.35 -1.48 8.31
CA GLU A 125 1.98 -0.98 8.43
C GLU A 125 1.17 -1.11 7.11
N LYS A 126 1.80 -1.65 6.03
CA LYS A 126 1.18 -1.81 4.71
C LYS A 126 1.35 -3.24 4.19
N ASN A 127 0.32 -3.77 3.55
CA ASN A 127 0.40 -5.03 2.80
C ASN A 127 1.17 -4.84 1.49
N ASN A 128 1.88 -5.89 1.06
CA ASN A 128 2.62 -5.93 -0.20
C ASN A 128 1.92 -6.86 -1.19
N TYR A 129 0.92 -6.35 -1.90
CA TYR A 129 0.08 -7.17 -2.75
C TYR A 129 0.73 -7.49 -4.10
N LEU A 130 0.66 -8.77 -4.48
CA LEU A 130 0.73 -9.28 -5.83
C LEU A 130 -0.70 -9.46 -6.34
N MET A 131 -1.06 -8.81 -7.46
CA MET A 131 -2.39 -8.88 -8.03
C MET A 131 -2.37 -9.57 -9.39
N CYS A 132 -3.32 -10.49 -9.62
CA CYS A 132 -3.58 -11.10 -10.91
C CYS A 132 -4.89 -10.55 -11.49
N ILE A 133 -4.85 -10.13 -12.76
CA ILE A 133 -6.04 -9.63 -13.46
C ILE A 133 -6.24 -10.46 -14.73
N PHE A 134 -7.39 -11.09 -14.82
CA PHE A 134 -7.85 -11.80 -16.01
C PHE A 134 -8.96 -11.01 -16.68
N ALA A 135 -8.84 -10.76 -17.98
CA ALA A 135 -9.83 -10.05 -18.79
C ALA A 135 -10.34 -10.95 -19.92
N SER A 136 -11.66 -11.04 -20.09
CA SER A 136 -12.31 -11.73 -21.20
C SER A 136 -13.68 -11.09 -21.50
N ASP A 137 -13.91 -10.71 -22.75
CA ASP A 137 -15.21 -10.21 -23.26
C ASP A 137 -15.87 -9.13 -22.39
N GLY A 138 -15.08 -8.20 -21.86
CA GLY A 138 -15.57 -7.11 -20.99
C GLY A 138 -15.86 -7.51 -19.56
N SER A 139 -15.62 -8.76 -19.20
CA SER A 139 -15.65 -9.28 -17.83
C SER A 139 -14.23 -9.42 -17.29
N TYR A 140 -14.06 -9.24 -15.98
CA TYR A 140 -12.75 -9.22 -15.35
C TYR A 140 -12.76 -10.06 -14.08
N GLY A 141 -11.69 -10.82 -13.87
CA GLY A 141 -11.36 -11.46 -12.60
C GLY A 141 -10.18 -10.78 -11.95
N ILE A 142 -10.28 -10.48 -10.67
CA ILE A 142 -9.16 -9.97 -9.88
C ILE A 142 -8.92 -10.94 -8.74
N SER A 143 -7.67 -11.30 -8.54
CA SER A 143 -7.22 -12.00 -7.37
C SER A 143 -5.91 -11.39 -6.88
N PHE A 144 -5.75 -11.21 -5.58
CA PHE A 144 -4.53 -10.62 -5.02
C PHE A 144 -4.18 -11.24 -3.69
N VAL A 145 -2.88 -11.25 -3.40
CA VAL A 145 -2.35 -11.87 -2.20
C VAL A 145 -1.15 -11.06 -1.67
N ASP A 146 -1.08 -10.90 -0.38
CA ASP A 146 0.16 -10.57 0.30
C ASP A 146 0.81 -11.86 0.80
N VAL A 147 1.89 -12.28 0.15
CA VAL A 147 2.61 -13.52 0.50
C VAL A 147 3.29 -13.45 1.86
N THR A 148 3.37 -12.28 2.49
CA THR A 148 4.00 -12.09 3.80
C THR A 148 3.03 -12.20 4.97
N THR A 149 1.74 -11.98 4.72
CA THR A 149 0.68 -12.02 5.75
C THR A 149 -0.33 -13.14 5.51
N GLY A 150 -0.42 -13.63 4.25
CA GLY A 150 -1.42 -14.60 3.85
C GLY A 150 -2.80 -13.99 3.53
N ASP A 151 -2.93 -12.66 3.50
CA ASP A 151 -4.17 -11.99 3.05
C ASP A 151 -4.39 -12.27 1.57
N PHE A 152 -5.39 -13.11 1.25
CA PHE A 152 -5.66 -13.58 -0.09
C PHE A 152 -7.13 -13.35 -0.44
N ARG A 153 -7.40 -12.58 -1.50
CA ARG A 153 -8.76 -12.18 -1.88
C ARG A 153 -9.02 -12.33 -3.37
N THR A 154 -10.30 -12.48 -3.71
CA THR A 154 -10.72 -12.57 -5.11
C THR A 154 -12.10 -11.96 -5.34
N THR A 155 -12.34 -11.50 -6.57
CA THR A 155 -13.64 -10.99 -7.00
C THR A 155 -13.78 -11.07 -8.53
N SER A 156 -15.03 -10.98 -9.02
CA SER A 156 -15.36 -10.84 -10.44
C SER A 156 -16.02 -9.49 -10.71
N MET A 157 -15.73 -8.88 -11.85
CA MET A 157 -16.19 -7.53 -12.22
C MET A 157 -16.66 -7.47 -13.66
N ASP A 158 -17.53 -6.51 -13.93
CA ASP A 158 -18.19 -6.28 -15.22
C ASP A 158 -17.69 -5.04 -15.96
N SER A 159 -16.71 -4.32 -15.41
CA SER A 159 -16.21 -3.11 -16.06
C SER A 159 -14.76 -2.77 -15.69
N LEU A 160 -14.03 -2.20 -16.66
CA LEU A 160 -12.65 -1.73 -16.49
C LEU A 160 -12.53 -0.61 -15.44
N ALA A 161 -13.59 0.21 -15.29
CA ALA A 161 -13.60 1.27 -14.27
C ALA A 161 -13.54 0.70 -12.85
N LYS A 162 -14.29 -0.38 -12.57
CA LYS A 162 -14.22 -1.08 -11.28
C LYS A 162 -12.84 -1.72 -11.04
N VAL A 163 -12.25 -2.32 -12.08
CA VAL A 163 -10.88 -2.86 -12.02
C VAL A 163 -9.88 -1.78 -11.64
N ARG A 164 -9.98 -0.62 -12.29
CA ARG A 164 -9.13 0.54 -11.97
C ARG A 164 -9.29 0.97 -10.50
N ASP A 165 -10.51 1.07 -10.02
CA ASP A 165 -10.78 1.48 -8.63
C ASP A 165 -10.20 0.48 -7.63
N GLU A 166 -10.22 -0.84 -7.91
CA GLU A 166 -9.57 -1.84 -7.06
C GLU A 166 -8.03 -1.77 -7.11
N ILE A 167 -7.43 -1.52 -8.28
CA ILE A 167 -5.98 -1.28 -8.39
C ILE A 167 -5.56 -0.09 -7.52
N PHE A 168 -6.30 1.01 -7.60
CA PHE A 168 -6.02 2.21 -6.80
C PHE A 168 -6.32 2.04 -5.31
N LYS A 169 -7.21 1.12 -4.97
CA LYS A 169 -7.57 0.82 -3.59
C LYS A 169 -6.48 0.01 -2.87
N PHE A 170 -5.97 -1.03 -3.52
CA PHE A 170 -5.00 -1.93 -2.92
C PHE A 170 -3.55 -1.58 -3.24
N GLU A 171 -3.32 -0.73 -4.24
CA GLU A 171 -1.99 -0.28 -4.66
C GLU A 171 -0.96 -1.44 -4.72
N PRO A 172 -1.20 -2.48 -5.56
CA PRO A 172 -0.33 -3.64 -5.60
C PRO A 172 1.09 -3.25 -6.05
N ALA A 173 2.11 -3.90 -5.49
CA ALA A 173 3.48 -3.73 -5.94
C ALA A 173 3.73 -4.33 -7.32
N GLU A 174 2.97 -5.37 -7.66
CA GLU A 174 3.07 -6.07 -8.94
C GLU A 174 1.69 -6.51 -9.43
N ILE A 175 1.45 -6.34 -10.74
CA ILE A 175 0.28 -6.88 -11.44
C ILE A 175 0.76 -7.88 -12.48
N ILE A 176 0.22 -9.10 -12.43
CA ILE A 176 0.32 -10.08 -13.48
C ILE A 176 -1.02 -10.19 -14.21
N CYS A 177 -1.02 -10.36 -15.53
CA CYS A 177 -2.26 -10.35 -16.29
C CYS A 177 -2.14 -11.18 -17.58
N ASN A 178 -3.29 -11.37 -18.23
CA ASN A 178 -3.31 -11.89 -19.60
C ASN A 178 -3.19 -10.75 -20.63
N ASP A 179 -2.86 -11.08 -21.88
CA ASP A 179 -2.67 -10.09 -22.94
C ASP A 179 -3.92 -9.27 -23.24
N ALA A 180 -5.12 -9.84 -23.03
CA ALA A 180 -6.38 -9.12 -23.22
C ALA A 180 -6.51 -7.91 -22.29
N PHE A 181 -5.97 -7.99 -21.08
CA PHE A 181 -5.94 -6.84 -20.16
C PHE A 181 -4.99 -5.75 -20.65
N LEU A 182 -3.83 -6.10 -21.23
CA LEU A 182 -2.87 -5.11 -21.75
C LEU A 182 -3.44 -4.25 -22.89
N ILE A 183 -4.44 -4.75 -23.62
CA ILE A 183 -5.12 -4.02 -24.70
C ILE A 183 -6.48 -3.45 -24.29
N SER A 184 -6.84 -3.51 -23.03
CA SER A 184 -8.17 -3.11 -22.50
C SER A 184 -8.42 -1.60 -22.51
N GLY A 185 -7.40 -0.77 -22.76
CA GLY A 185 -7.48 0.70 -22.65
C GLY A 185 -7.23 1.25 -21.23
N MET A 186 -6.64 0.45 -20.34
CA MET A 186 -6.11 0.92 -19.07
C MET A 186 -4.91 1.86 -19.30
N ASP A 187 -4.78 2.89 -18.50
CA ASP A 187 -3.63 3.78 -18.50
C ASP A 187 -2.46 3.15 -17.74
N PHE A 188 -1.69 2.32 -18.46
CA PHE A 188 -0.54 1.61 -17.89
C PHE A 188 0.65 2.52 -17.58
N ASP A 189 0.79 3.63 -18.30
CA ASP A 189 1.88 4.58 -18.06
C ASP A 189 1.67 5.26 -16.72
N TYR A 190 0.43 5.63 -16.40
CA TYR A 190 0.10 6.16 -15.08
C TYR A 190 0.40 5.15 -13.96
N LEU A 191 0.00 3.89 -14.12
CA LEU A 191 0.23 2.84 -13.12
C LEU A 191 1.74 2.60 -12.88
N LYS A 192 2.55 2.61 -13.95
CA LYS A 192 4.00 2.41 -13.86
C LYS A 192 4.73 3.64 -13.31
N ASP A 193 4.47 4.82 -13.88
CA ASP A 193 5.27 6.01 -13.60
C ASP A 193 4.86 6.74 -12.32
N LYS A 194 3.55 6.73 -12.00
CA LYS A 194 3.01 7.44 -10.83
C LYS A 194 2.78 6.57 -9.61
N MET A 195 2.46 5.29 -9.82
CA MET A 195 2.20 4.36 -8.74
C MET A 195 3.35 3.35 -8.55
N SER A 196 4.33 3.34 -9.45
CA SER A 196 5.48 2.42 -9.41
C SER A 196 5.07 0.94 -9.43
N ILE A 197 3.93 0.62 -10.06
CA ILE A 197 3.43 -0.75 -10.17
C ILE A 197 4.14 -1.46 -11.31
N VAL A 198 4.74 -2.62 -11.03
CA VAL A 198 5.32 -3.48 -12.06
C VAL A 198 4.22 -4.32 -12.70
N ILE A 199 4.10 -4.25 -14.04
CA ILE A 199 3.04 -4.94 -14.77
C ILE A 199 3.67 -5.87 -15.80
N SER A 200 3.27 -7.15 -15.78
CA SER A 200 3.73 -8.17 -16.71
C SER A 200 2.60 -9.10 -17.16
N SER A 201 2.62 -9.50 -18.43
CA SER A 201 1.79 -10.62 -18.87
C SER A 201 2.45 -11.94 -18.50
N ILE A 202 1.63 -12.95 -18.23
CA ILE A 202 2.06 -14.32 -18.01
C ILE A 202 1.45 -15.22 -19.09
N GLU A 203 2.04 -16.39 -19.26
CA GLU A 203 1.68 -17.32 -20.31
C GLU A 203 0.20 -17.75 -20.25
N PRO A 204 -0.50 -17.89 -21.40
CA PRO A 204 -1.93 -18.17 -21.47
C PRO A 204 -2.37 -19.44 -20.74
N TYR A 205 -1.51 -20.46 -20.60
CA TYR A 205 -1.84 -21.70 -19.89
C TYR A 205 -2.13 -21.51 -18.40
N HIS A 206 -1.67 -20.41 -17.80
CA HIS A 206 -2.01 -20.09 -16.42
C HIS A 206 -3.51 -19.80 -16.23
N PHE A 207 -4.16 -19.30 -17.27
CA PHE A 207 -5.57 -18.88 -17.28
C PHE A 207 -6.54 -19.96 -17.79
N ASP A 208 -6.09 -21.22 -17.85
CA ASP A 208 -6.95 -22.35 -18.14
C ASP A 208 -7.89 -22.62 -16.97
N GLU A 209 -9.21 -22.67 -17.23
CA GLU A 209 -10.25 -22.74 -16.21
C GLU A 209 -10.18 -24.05 -15.40
N GLU A 210 -9.99 -25.20 -16.07
CA GLU A 210 -9.92 -26.51 -15.40
C GLU A 210 -8.68 -26.58 -14.51
N GLN A 211 -7.53 -26.13 -15.01
CA GLN A 211 -6.30 -26.11 -14.22
C GLN A 211 -6.37 -25.10 -13.06
N ALA A 212 -7.06 -23.97 -13.25
CA ALA A 212 -7.27 -22.97 -12.20
C ALA A 212 -8.04 -23.59 -11.04
N GLU A 213 -9.15 -24.27 -11.32
CA GLU A 213 -9.97 -24.95 -10.31
C GLU A 213 -9.17 -26.04 -9.58
N GLU A 214 -8.40 -26.85 -10.31
CA GLU A 214 -7.56 -27.90 -9.70
C GLU A 214 -6.48 -27.33 -8.79
N ARG A 215 -5.81 -26.23 -9.19
CA ARG A 215 -4.80 -25.53 -8.36
C ARG A 215 -5.41 -25.02 -7.07
N ILE A 216 -6.60 -24.39 -7.14
CA ILE A 216 -7.34 -23.89 -5.97
C ILE A 216 -7.72 -25.04 -5.03
N LYS A 217 -8.33 -26.10 -5.53
CA LYS A 217 -8.70 -27.26 -4.74
C LYS A 217 -7.50 -27.89 -4.03
N ARG A 218 -6.40 -28.00 -4.71
CA ARG A 218 -5.14 -28.55 -4.16
C ARG A 218 -4.55 -27.61 -3.08
N GLN A 219 -4.53 -26.29 -3.33
CA GLN A 219 -3.97 -25.34 -2.37
C GLN A 219 -4.77 -25.33 -1.06
N PHE A 220 -6.07 -25.19 -1.16
CA PHE A 220 -6.96 -25.08 0.02
C PHE A 220 -7.47 -26.41 0.54
N LYS A 221 -7.04 -27.53 -0.07
CA LYS A 221 -7.39 -28.92 0.35
C LYS A 221 -8.90 -29.16 0.41
N VAL A 222 -9.66 -28.61 -0.54
CA VAL A 222 -11.12 -28.73 -0.63
C VAL A 222 -11.54 -29.61 -1.81
N GLY A 223 -12.72 -30.23 -1.69
CA GLY A 223 -13.26 -31.07 -2.76
C GLY A 223 -13.96 -30.28 -3.89
N ASN A 224 -14.50 -29.11 -3.59
CA ASN A 224 -15.21 -28.24 -4.51
C ASN A 224 -15.00 -26.76 -4.14
N LEU A 225 -15.41 -25.84 -5.02
CA LEU A 225 -15.30 -24.41 -4.80
C LEU A 225 -16.42 -23.82 -3.90
N GLU A 226 -17.51 -24.57 -3.66
CA GLU A 226 -18.62 -24.11 -2.82
C GLU A 226 -18.14 -23.85 -1.38
N GLY A 227 -17.28 -24.73 -0.84
CA GLY A 227 -16.71 -24.59 0.50
C GLY A 227 -15.86 -23.33 0.70
N LEU A 228 -15.41 -22.70 -0.40
CA LEU A 228 -14.64 -21.46 -0.41
C LEU A 228 -15.48 -20.22 -0.80
N GLY A 229 -16.77 -20.40 -1.13
CA GLY A 229 -17.64 -19.31 -1.60
C GLY A 229 -17.27 -18.76 -2.98
N LEU A 230 -16.53 -19.52 -3.81
CA LEU A 230 -15.99 -19.05 -5.09
C LEU A 230 -16.90 -19.28 -6.30
N VAL A 231 -18.01 -20.01 -6.13
CA VAL A 231 -18.90 -20.41 -7.26
C VAL A 231 -19.45 -19.21 -8.02
N ASP A 232 -19.75 -18.13 -7.34
CA ASP A 232 -20.34 -16.93 -7.93
C ASP A 232 -19.28 -15.99 -8.59
N TYR A 233 -18.00 -16.38 -8.55
CA TYR A 233 -16.86 -15.58 -9.04
C TYR A 233 -16.05 -16.28 -10.14
N PRO A 234 -16.65 -16.68 -11.27
CA PRO A 234 -15.93 -17.49 -12.29
C PRO A 234 -14.67 -16.82 -12.84
N MET A 235 -14.71 -15.52 -13.11
CA MET A 235 -13.51 -14.78 -13.55
C MET A 235 -12.46 -14.68 -12.43
N GLY A 236 -12.91 -14.51 -11.18
CA GLY A 236 -12.05 -14.52 -10.00
C GLY A 236 -11.36 -15.87 -9.79
N VAL A 237 -12.04 -16.97 -10.06
CA VAL A 237 -11.46 -18.33 -10.00
C VAL A 237 -10.29 -18.48 -10.98
N ILE A 238 -10.47 -18.04 -12.25
CA ILE A 238 -9.40 -18.09 -13.26
C ILE A 238 -8.20 -17.23 -12.80
N ALA A 239 -8.46 -16.01 -12.34
CA ALA A 239 -7.40 -15.12 -11.84
C ALA A 239 -6.67 -15.72 -10.62
N THR A 240 -7.40 -16.36 -9.70
CA THR A 240 -6.84 -17.03 -8.51
C THR A 240 -5.97 -18.21 -8.90
N GLY A 241 -6.43 -19.06 -9.82
CA GLY A 241 -5.66 -20.20 -10.32
C GLY A 241 -4.38 -19.78 -11.04
N ALA A 242 -4.44 -18.69 -11.81
CA ALA A 242 -3.27 -18.10 -12.47
C ALA A 242 -2.28 -17.53 -11.45
N LEU A 243 -2.76 -16.82 -10.43
CA LEU A 243 -1.96 -16.29 -9.34
C LEU A 243 -1.23 -17.40 -8.57
N LEU A 244 -1.94 -18.46 -8.20
CA LEU A 244 -1.34 -19.63 -7.54
C LEU A 244 -0.29 -20.31 -8.43
N GLY A 245 -0.55 -20.46 -9.74
CA GLY A 245 0.43 -20.96 -10.69
C GLY A 245 1.72 -20.15 -10.70
N TYR A 246 1.61 -18.84 -10.81
CA TYR A 246 2.74 -17.93 -10.79
C TYR A 246 3.52 -17.98 -9.45
N LEU A 247 2.82 -18.06 -8.32
CA LEU A 247 3.46 -18.21 -7.02
C LEU A 247 4.22 -19.54 -6.89
N HIS A 248 3.67 -20.66 -7.36
CA HIS A 248 4.38 -21.94 -7.35
C HIS A 248 5.64 -21.91 -8.20
N GLU A 249 5.62 -21.26 -9.36
CA GLU A 249 6.78 -21.13 -10.24
C GLU A 249 7.86 -20.21 -9.65
N THR A 250 7.46 -19.11 -9.00
CA THR A 250 8.39 -18.12 -8.47
C THR A 250 8.94 -18.50 -7.10
N GLN A 251 8.11 -19.01 -6.20
CA GLN A 251 8.53 -19.31 -4.83
C GLN A 251 9.20 -20.68 -4.70
N LYS A 252 8.84 -21.67 -5.54
CA LYS A 252 9.39 -23.04 -5.54
C LYS A 252 9.42 -23.72 -4.17
N SER A 253 8.64 -23.19 -3.23
CA SER A 253 8.49 -23.66 -1.85
C SER A 253 7.02 -23.90 -1.55
N SER A 254 6.73 -24.52 -0.41
CA SER A 254 5.34 -24.68 0.03
C SER A 254 4.70 -23.31 0.29
N LEU A 255 3.44 -23.17 -0.13
CA LEU A 255 2.57 -22.03 0.13
C LEU A 255 1.56 -22.34 1.23
N ASP A 256 1.90 -23.24 2.18
CA ASP A 256 0.99 -23.75 3.21
C ASP A 256 0.44 -22.65 4.14
N HIS A 257 1.10 -21.50 4.22
CA HIS A 257 0.61 -20.32 4.95
C HIS A 257 -0.56 -19.61 4.26
N LEU A 258 -0.80 -19.84 2.97
CA LEU A 258 -1.98 -19.36 2.26
C LEU A 258 -3.13 -20.34 2.46
N MET A 259 -3.84 -20.22 3.57
CA MET A 259 -4.85 -21.19 4.01
C MET A 259 -6.28 -20.79 3.70
N HIS A 260 -6.53 -19.49 3.56
CA HIS A 260 -7.86 -18.94 3.33
C HIS A 260 -7.84 -18.03 2.10
N ILE A 261 -8.98 -17.97 1.44
CA ILE A 261 -9.25 -17.00 0.39
C ILE A 261 -10.60 -16.37 0.62
N ASP A 262 -10.66 -15.05 0.61
CA ASP A 262 -11.87 -14.28 0.79
C ASP A 262 -12.43 -13.86 -0.57
N ALA A 263 -13.58 -14.44 -0.96
CA ALA A 263 -14.37 -13.91 -2.06
C ALA A 263 -15.22 -12.74 -1.57
N TYR A 264 -15.19 -11.61 -2.25
CA TYR A 264 -15.94 -10.44 -1.84
C TYR A 264 -16.68 -9.76 -3.00
N GLU A 265 -17.83 -9.19 -2.69
CA GLU A 265 -18.51 -8.29 -3.59
C GLU A 265 -18.11 -6.84 -3.30
N THR A 266 -17.80 -6.08 -4.36
CA THR A 266 -17.49 -4.66 -4.21
C THR A 266 -18.66 -3.86 -3.63
N SER A 267 -19.89 -4.37 -3.74
CA SER A 267 -21.11 -3.79 -3.19
C SER A 267 -21.22 -3.87 -1.66
N GLU A 268 -20.43 -4.72 -0.99
CA GLU A 268 -20.40 -4.82 0.48
C GLU A 268 -19.72 -3.61 1.14
N PHE A 269 -18.97 -2.85 0.36
CA PHE A 269 -18.23 -1.69 0.82
C PHE A 269 -18.66 -0.41 0.13
N MET A 270 -18.51 0.71 0.82
CA MET A 270 -18.69 2.01 0.20
C MET A 270 -17.63 2.25 -0.87
N ILE A 271 -18.06 2.54 -2.08
CA ILE A 271 -17.16 2.79 -3.20
C ILE A 271 -16.61 4.22 -3.11
N ILE A 272 -15.30 4.32 -3.15
CA ILE A 272 -14.55 5.58 -3.20
C ILE A 272 -13.60 5.47 -4.38
N ASP A 273 -13.81 6.29 -5.41
CA ASP A 273 -12.95 6.26 -6.58
C ASP A 273 -11.53 6.79 -6.29
N SER A 274 -10.62 6.56 -7.20
CA SER A 274 -9.21 6.94 -7.05
C SER A 274 -9.00 8.43 -6.80
N SER A 275 -9.76 9.28 -7.51
CA SER A 275 -9.70 10.74 -7.33
C SER A 275 -10.17 11.14 -5.94
N SER A 276 -11.26 10.54 -5.45
CA SER A 276 -11.81 10.83 -4.12
C SER A 276 -10.90 10.34 -3.00
N ARG A 277 -10.25 9.18 -3.14
CA ARG A 277 -9.25 8.70 -2.17
C ARG A 277 -8.13 9.70 -2.00
N ARG A 278 -7.56 10.18 -3.11
CA ARG A 278 -6.53 11.21 -3.11
C ARG A 278 -7.03 12.53 -2.52
N ASN A 279 -8.16 13.03 -3.00
CA ASN A 279 -8.68 14.33 -2.59
C ASN A 279 -9.04 14.39 -1.10
N LEU A 280 -9.43 13.26 -0.51
CA LEU A 280 -9.74 13.13 0.92
C LEU A 280 -8.51 12.80 1.77
N GLU A 281 -7.36 12.51 1.14
CA GLU A 281 -6.10 12.17 1.82
C GLU A 281 -6.32 11.07 2.89
N LEU A 282 -6.87 9.93 2.46
CA LEU A 282 -7.30 8.88 3.39
C LEU A 282 -6.12 8.21 4.09
N CYS A 283 -5.12 7.73 3.34
CA CYS A 283 -3.98 7.00 3.88
C CYS A 283 -2.67 7.78 3.82
N GLU A 284 -2.54 8.70 2.86
CA GLU A 284 -1.36 9.55 2.65
C GLU A 284 -1.74 10.94 2.14
N THR A 285 -0.84 11.90 2.32
CA THR A 285 -1.03 13.28 1.83
C THR A 285 -0.79 13.38 0.32
N LEU A 286 -1.50 14.29 -0.34
CA LEU A 286 -1.39 14.53 -1.78
C LEU A 286 0.02 14.95 -2.21
N ARG A 287 0.64 15.84 -1.43
CA ARG A 287 1.89 16.48 -1.80
C ARG A 287 3.11 15.64 -1.47
N ASP A 288 3.20 15.19 -0.23
CA ASP A 288 4.44 14.61 0.30
C ASP A 288 4.37 13.07 0.35
N LYS A 289 3.24 12.47 -0.02
CA LYS A 289 3.02 11.02 0.04
C LYS A 289 3.37 10.40 1.40
N GLN A 290 3.01 11.09 2.48
CA GLN A 290 3.29 10.69 3.85
C GLN A 290 1.99 10.37 4.60
N LYS A 291 2.05 9.40 5.52
CA LYS A 291 0.96 9.06 6.44
C LYS A 291 0.58 10.27 7.32
N LYS A 292 1.58 11.01 7.82
CA LYS A 292 1.35 12.19 8.68
C LYS A 292 0.59 13.28 7.93
N GLY A 293 -0.58 13.64 8.45
CA GLY A 293 -1.48 14.61 7.82
C GLY A 293 -2.63 13.97 7.05
N SER A 294 -2.72 12.64 7.00
CA SER A 294 -3.85 11.89 6.42
C SER A 294 -4.90 11.54 7.48
N LEU A 295 -6.06 11.01 7.04
CA LEU A 295 -7.06 10.48 7.97
C LEU A 295 -6.52 9.28 8.75
N LEU A 296 -5.80 8.38 8.10
CA LEU A 296 -5.16 7.23 8.73
C LEU A 296 -4.22 7.65 9.86
N TRP A 297 -3.43 8.70 9.69
CA TRP A 297 -2.57 9.23 10.74
C TRP A 297 -3.32 9.63 12.01
N VAL A 298 -4.53 10.15 11.87
CA VAL A 298 -5.38 10.51 13.01
C VAL A 298 -5.90 9.26 13.71
N LEU A 299 -6.40 8.30 12.96
CA LEU A 299 -7.11 7.13 13.46
C LEU A 299 -6.18 6.02 13.95
N ASP A 300 -5.00 5.89 13.31
CA ASP A 300 -4.07 4.82 13.64
C ASP A 300 -3.17 5.19 14.83
N LYS A 301 -3.53 4.58 15.95
CA LYS A 301 -2.77 4.56 17.19
C LYS A 301 -2.63 3.13 17.69
N THR A 302 -2.66 2.18 16.76
CA THR A 302 -2.45 0.76 17.03
C THR A 302 -1.08 0.50 17.66
N LYS A 303 -0.91 -0.67 18.24
CA LYS A 303 0.29 -1.09 18.94
C LYS A 303 1.04 -2.19 18.20
N THR A 304 0.35 -2.89 17.31
CA THR A 304 0.88 -3.99 16.52
C THR A 304 0.88 -3.65 15.03
N ALA A 305 1.81 -4.18 14.27
CA ALA A 305 1.84 -4.05 12.82
C ALA A 305 0.58 -4.66 12.16
N MET A 306 0.12 -5.79 12.68
CA MET A 306 -1.12 -6.46 12.24
C MET A 306 -2.34 -5.55 12.43
N GLY A 307 -2.45 -4.89 13.60
CA GLY A 307 -3.50 -3.91 13.88
C GLY A 307 -3.46 -2.70 12.95
N ALA A 308 -2.26 -2.19 12.64
CA ALA A 308 -2.08 -1.08 11.70
C ALA A 308 -2.55 -1.45 10.28
N ARG A 309 -2.21 -2.64 9.77
CA ARG A 309 -2.70 -3.15 8.48
C ARG A 309 -4.22 -3.33 8.50
N MET A 310 -4.78 -3.91 9.57
CA MET A 310 -6.21 -4.08 9.74
C MET A 310 -6.95 -2.72 9.71
N LEU A 311 -6.46 -1.73 10.45
CA LEU A 311 -7.07 -0.40 10.51
C LEU A 311 -6.96 0.32 9.17
N ARG A 312 -5.84 0.20 8.45
CA ARG A 312 -5.71 0.71 7.07
C ARG A 312 -6.77 0.09 6.17
N ASN A 313 -6.93 -1.22 6.19
CA ASN A 313 -7.97 -1.92 5.41
C ASN A 313 -9.38 -1.42 5.76
N MET A 314 -9.66 -1.16 7.04
CA MET A 314 -10.96 -0.58 7.46
C MET A 314 -11.19 0.83 6.91
N VAL A 315 -10.15 1.65 6.81
CA VAL A 315 -10.23 3.00 6.21
C VAL A 315 -10.44 2.92 4.69
N GLU A 316 -9.79 1.98 4.03
CA GLU A 316 -9.89 1.77 2.58
C GLU A 316 -11.20 1.10 2.16
N GLN A 317 -11.86 0.38 3.07
CA GLN A 317 -13.08 -0.39 2.86
C GLN A 317 -14.17 -0.07 3.90
N PRO A 318 -14.75 1.16 3.87
CA PRO A 318 -15.87 1.48 4.76
C PRO A 318 -17.08 0.60 4.47
N LEU A 319 -17.76 0.16 5.51
CA LEU A 319 -18.89 -0.77 5.42
C LEU A 319 -20.18 -0.07 4.98
N VAL A 320 -21.06 -0.83 4.32
CA VAL A 320 -22.45 -0.42 4.07
C VAL A 320 -23.45 -1.19 4.93
N ASP A 321 -23.03 -2.28 5.55
CA ASP A 321 -23.85 -3.06 6.47
C ASP A 321 -23.95 -2.35 7.82
N LYS A 322 -25.17 -1.84 8.10
CA LYS A 322 -25.47 -1.14 9.34
C LYS A 322 -25.17 -1.98 10.59
N LYS A 323 -25.45 -3.28 10.57
CA LYS A 323 -25.25 -4.16 11.72
C LYS A 323 -23.78 -4.31 12.08
N LYS A 324 -22.95 -4.60 11.07
CA LYS A 324 -21.49 -4.72 11.24
C LYS A 324 -20.88 -3.38 11.75
N ILE A 325 -21.39 -2.24 11.29
CA ILE A 325 -20.94 -0.92 11.74
C ILE A 325 -21.33 -0.70 13.22
N GLU A 326 -22.58 -1.01 13.58
CA GLU A 326 -23.07 -0.83 14.97
C GLU A 326 -22.33 -1.74 15.95
N GLU A 327 -21.95 -2.96 15.57
CA GLU A 327 -21.11 -3.86 16.36
C GLU A 327 -19.75 -3.23 16.68
N ARG A 328 -19.11 -2.57 15.72
CA ARG A 328 -17.89 -1.79 15.97
C ARG A 328 -18.13 -0.63 16.93
N TYR A 329 -19.23 0.11 16.77
CA TYR A 329 -19.58 1.19 17.71
C TYR A 329 -19.78 0.70 19.13
N ASP A 330 -20.38 -0.48 19.32
CA ASP A 330 -20.58 -1.06 20.63
C ASP A 330 -19.24 -1.41 21.29
N ALA A 331 -18.32 -2.03 20.57
CA ALA A 331 -16.97 -2.32 21.05
C ALA A 331 -16.19 -1.04 21.43
N ILE A 332 -16.22 -0.03 20.55
CA ILE A 332 -15.59 1.27 20.84
C ILE A 332 -16.23 1.93 22.05
N THR A 333 -17.57 1.87 22.21
CA THR A 333 -18.28 2.41 23.36
C THR A 333 -17.82 1.73 24.65
N THR A 334 -17.69 0.41 24.63
CA THR A 334 -17.21 -0.39 25.78
C THR A 334 -15.80 0.06 26.16
N LEU A 335 -14.86 0.09 25.21
CA LEU A 335 -13.47 0.45 25.48
C LEU A 335 -13.29 1.94 25.81
N THR A 336 -14.15 2.83 25.34
CA THR A 336 -14.12 4.25 25.71
C THR A 336 -14.60 4.47 27.14
N ASN A 337 -15.61 3.72 27.57
CA ASN A 337 -16.15 3.82 28.95
C ASN A 337 -15.25 3.11 29.97
N GLN A 338 -14.50 2.12 29.54
CA GLN A 338 -13.59 1.31 30.38
C GLN A 338 -12.13 1.69 30.07
N THR A 339 -11.74 2.91 30.42
CA THR A 339 -10.41 3.45 30.10
C THR A 339 -9.27 2.57 30.65
N ILE A 340 -9.41 2.00 31.86
CA ILE A 340 -8.39 1.13 32.46
C ILE A 340 -8.20 -0.13 31.59
N VAL A 341 -9.27 -0.81 31.26
CA VAL A 341 -9.28 -2.01 30.40
C VAL A 341 -8.62 -1.71 29.05
N ARG A 342 -8.98 -0.59 28.44
CA ARG A 342 -8.37 -0.18 27.15
C ARG A 342 -6.88 0.05 27.26
N GLU A 343 -6.42 0.81 28.27
CA GLU A 343 -4.97 1.09 28.40
C GLU A 343 -4.18 -0.18 28.76
N GLU A 344 -4.70 -1.06 29.61
CA GLU A 344 -4.10 -2.37 29.89
C GLU A 344 -4.01 -3.22 28.60
N LEU A 345 -5.07 -3.32 27.81
CA LEU A 345 -5.02 -3.99 26.50
C LEU A 345 -3.91 -3.41 25.62
N ARG A 346 -3.81 -2.10 25.54
CA ARG A 346 -2.79 -1.42 24.75
C ARG A 346 -1.37 -1.65 25.24
N GLU A 347 -1.17 -1.81 26.55
CA GLU A 347 0.13 -2.17 27.13
C GLU A 347 0.52 -3.61 26.79
N TYR A 348 -0.40 -4.56 26.88
CA TYR A 348 -0.15 -5.95 26.51
C TYR A 348 0.01 -6.17 25.01
N LEU A 349 -0.65 -5.36 24.18
CA LEU A 349 -0.50 -5.43 22.72
C LEU A 349 0.86 -4.89 22.23
N ASN A 350 1.45 -3.93 22.93
CA ASN A 350 2.66 -3.22 22.48
C ASN A 350 3.90 -4.11 22.27
N PRO A 351 4.20 -5.14 23.08
CA PRO A 351 5.33 -6.02 22.84
C PRO A 351 5.02 -7.22 21.93
N ILE A 352 3.81 -7.34 21.39
CA ILE A 352 3.46 -8.40 20.44
C ILE A 352 4.11 -8.14 19.09
N TYR A 353 4.91 -9.10 18.64
CA TYR A 353 5.54 -9.09 17.33
C TYR A 353 4.54 -9.43 16.22
N ASP A 354 4.93 -9.19 14.98
CA ASP A 354 4.12 -9.50 13.80
C ASP A 354 4.02 -11.01 13.58
N LEU A 355 2.98 -11.63 14.16
CA LEU A 355 2.75 -13.07 14.09
C LEU A 355 2.50 -13.55 12.65
N GLU A 356 1.85 -12.74 11.81
CA GLU A 356 1.59 -13.09 10.41
C GLU A 356 2.92 -13.23 9.64
N ARG A 357 3.79 -12.23 9.72
CA ARG A 357 5.11 -12.26 9.05
C ARG A 357 6.07 -13.27 9.68
N LEU A 358 5.97 -13.52 10.99
CA LEU A 358 6.74 -14.58 11.64
C LEU A 358 6.32 -15.96 11.12
N MET A 359 5.02 -16.21 10.96
CA MET A 359 4.51 -17.46 10.38
C MET A 359 4.96 -17.69 8.95
N THR A 360 4.99 -16.65 8.16
CA THR A 360 5.53 -16.73 6.79
C THR A 360 6.99 -17.18 6.80
N LYS A 361 7.84 -16.66 7.70
CA LYS A 361 9.22 -17.14 7.84
C LYS A 361 9.30 -18.60 8.24
N VAL A 362 8.38 -19.08 9.08
CA VAL A 362 8.28 -20.48 9.45
C VAL A 362 7.94 -21.33 8.24
N SER A 363 6.93 -20.95 7.45
CA SER A 363 6.51 -21.62 6.23
C SER A 363 7.64 -21.70 5.18
N TYR A 364 8.32 -20.60 4.94
CA TYR A 364 9.46 -20.54 4.01
C TYR A 364 10.75 -21.16 4.58
N LYS A 365 10.71 -21.73 5.77
CA LYS A 365 11.86 -22.35 6.47
C LYS A 365 13.04 -21.40 6.70
N THR A 366 12.78 -20.09 6.67
CA THR A 366 13.77 -19.02 6.88
C THR A 366 13.81 -18.50 8.31
N ALA A 367 12.83 -18.87 9.14
CA ALA A 367 12.80 -18.48 10.55
C ALA A 367 14.07 -18.92 11.28
N ASN A 368 14.64 -18.01 12.04
CA ASN A 368 15.83 -18.24 12.88
C ASN A 368 15.43 -18.41 14.36
N PRO A 369 16.34 -18.84 15.25
CA PRO A 369 15.99 -19.03 16.65
C PRO A 369 15.50 -17.79 17.40
N ARG A 370 15.90 -16.58 17.00
CA ARG A 370 15.40 -15.33 17.58
C ARG A 370 13.96 -15.03 17.14
N ASP A 371 13.59 -15.42 15.90
CA ASP A 371 12.20 -15.35 15.46
C ASP A 371 11.30 -16.24 16.33
N MET A 372 11.80 -17.41 16.81
CA MET A 372 11.09 -18.29 17.75
C MET A 372 10.91 -17.64 19.12
N ILE A 373 11.92 -16.91 19.61
CA ILE A 373 11.80 -16.16 20.87
C ILE A 373 10.81 -15.00 20.72
N ALA A 374 10.81 -14.29 19.59
CA ALA A 374 9.81 -13.25 19.32
C ALA A 374 8.40 -13.84 19.30
N PHE A 375 8.24 -15.06 18.75
CA PHE A 375 7.00 -15.81 18.79
C PHE A 375 6.59 -16.12 20.24
N LYS A 376 7.46 -16.76 21.01
CA LYS A 376 7.24 -17.10 22.42
C LYS A 376 6.80 -15.86 23.23
N THR A 377 7.55 -14.77 23.14
CA THR A 377 7.24 -13.52 23.86
C THR A 377 5.86 -12.97 23.51
N SER A 378 5.45 -13.12 22.25
CA SER A 378 4.11 -12.68 21.83
C SER A 378 3.01 -13.57 22.43
N LEU A 379 3.22 -14.89 22.43
CA LEU A 379 2.25 -15.85 22.96
C LEU A 379 2.08 -15.75 24.49
N GLU A 380 3.13 -15.43 25.23
CA GLU A 380 3.10 -15.24 26.69
C GLU A 380 2.05 -14.21 27.13
N LEU A 381 1.71 -13.26 26.28
CA LEU A 381 0.81 -12.16 26.59
C LEU A 381 -0.67 -12.46 26.29
N LEU A 382 -0.94 -13.48 25.50
CA LEU A 382 -2.30 -13.81 25.04
C LEU A 382 -3.27 -14.20 26.16
N PRO A 383 -2.87 -15.00 27.19
CA PRO A 383 -3.76 -15.32 28.32
C PRO A 383 -4.21 -14.06 29.08
N ALA A 384 -3.30 -13.10 29.29
CA ALA A 384 -3.62 -11.84 29.97
C ALA A 384 -4.63 -11.02 29.13
N ILE A 385 -4.43 -10.89 27.82
CA ILE A 385 -5.36 -10.21 26.92
C ILE A 385 -6.74 -10.87 26.98
N LYS A 386 -6.79 -12.20 26.95
CA LYS A 386 -8.05 -12.96 27.04
C LYS A 386 -8.79 -12.69 28.35
N THR A 387 -8.06 -12.63 29.45
CA THR A 387 -8.61 -12.33 30.79
C THR A 387 -9.15 -10.90 30.88
N ILE A 388 -8.42 -9.92 30.37
CA ILE A 388 -8.85 -8.51 30.35
C ILE A 388 -10.15 -8.37 29.54
N LEU A 389 -10.29 -9.09 28.42
CA LEU A 389 -11.51 -9.08 27.60
C LEU A 389 -12.75 -9.67 28.29
N GLU A 390 -12.61 -10.38 29.42
CA GLU A 390 -13.76 -10.88 30.21
C GLU A 390 -14.61 -9.73 30.78
N GLU A 391 -14.03 -8.57 30.96
CA GLU A 391 -14.73 -7.37 31.42
C GLU A 391 -15.58 -6.72 30.31
N CYS A 392 -15.30 -7.03 29.04
CA CYS A 392 -16.00 -6.52 27.86
C CYS A 392 -17.20 -7.41 27.52
N LYS A 393 -18.41 -6.85 27.53
CA LYS A 393 -19.67 -7.60 27.35
C LYS A 393 -20.37 -7.30 26.03
N ASP A 394 -19.81 -6.45 25.18
CA ASP A 394 -20.36 -6.23 23.86
C ASP A 394 -20.15 -7.47 22.94
N PRO A 395 -21.01 -7.66 21.92
CA PRO A 395 -20.96 -8.86 21.10
C PRO A 395 -19.65 -9.07 20.35
N LEU A 396 -19.04 -7.97 19.84
CA LEU A 396 -17.81 -8.08 19.03
C LEU A 396 -16.62 -8.50 19.89
N LEU A 397 -16.32 -7.80 20.97
CA LEU A 397 -15.17 -8.13 21.84
C LEU A 397 -15.38 -9.46 22.57
N SER A 398 -16.63 -9.82 22.93
CA SER A 398 -16.94 -11.14 23.48
C SER A 398 -16.68 -12.26 22.48
N GLY A 399 -17.07 -12.07 21.20
CA GLY A 399 -16.77 -13.04 20.13
C GLY A 399 -15.26 -13.15 19.89
N LEU A 400 -14.55 -12.02 19.80
CA LEU A 400 -13.09 -12.02 19.65
C LEU A 400 -12.37 -12.71 20.81
N ARG A 401 -12.87 -12.56 22.06
CA ARG A 401 -12.34 -13.28 23.22
C ARG A 401 -12.53 -14.80 23.08
N GLU A 402 -13.68 -15.26 22.58
CA GLU A 402 -13.96 -16.68 22.37
C GLU A 402 -13.06 -17.25 21.28
N ASP A 403 -12.84 -16.51 20.20
CA ASP A 403 -11.98 -16.90 19.10
C ASP A 403 -10.48 -16.79 19.40
N LEU A 404 -10.08 -16.07 20.46
CA LEU A 404 -8.69 -15.93 20.88
C LEU A 404 -8.18 -17.25 21.48
N ASP A 405 -7.34 -17.95 20.72
CA ASP A 405 -6.60 -19.11 21.21
C ASP A 405 -5.30 -18.63 21.91
N PRO A 406 -5.08 -18.90 23.19
CA PRO A 406 -3.87 -18.52 23.90
C PRO A 406 -2.61 -19.22 23.41
N LEU A 407 -2.73 -20.34 22.66
CA LEU A 407 -1.61 -21.13 22.11
C LEU A 407 -0.58 -21.54 23.17
N GLU A 408 -1.07 -21.91 24.37
CA GLU A 408 -0.22 -22.26 25.52
C GLU A 408 0.70 -23.45 25.24
N ASP A 409 0.19 -24.44 24.50
CA ASP A 409 0.96 -25.60 24.06
C ASP A 409 2.17 -25.24 23.18
N ILE A 410 2.00 -24.26 22.32
CA ILE A 410 3.08 -23.74 21.47
C ILE A 410 4.05 -22.88 22.29
N HIS A 411 3.51 -22.04 23.16
CA HIS A 411 4.34 -21.26 24.10
C HIS A 411 5.24 -22.18 24.91
N ASP A 412 4.67 -23.20 25.56
CA ASP A 412 5.41 -24.14 26.41
C ASP A 412 6.47 -24.93 25.62
N LEU A 413 6.13 -25.37 24.40
CA LEU A 413 7.13 -25.98 23.50
C LEU A 413 8.33 -25.08 23.26
N LEU A 414 8.10 -23.80 22.98
CA LEU A 414 9.18 -22.84 22.71
C LEU A 414 9.94 -22.48 23.97
N GLU A 415 9.24 -22.32 25.11
CA GLU A 415 9.85 -22.05 26.41
C GLU A 415 10.76 -23.20 26.85
N ASP A 416 10.33 -24.45 26.69
CA ASP A 416 11.11 -25.62 27.11
C ASP A 416 12.28 -25.93 26.18
N SER A 417 12.16 -25.56 24.88
CA SER A 417 13.10 -26.02 23.86
C SER A 417 14.19 -25.02 23.50
N ILE A 418 13.91 -23.71 23.44
CA ILE A 418 14.83 -22.69 22.93
C ILE A 418 15.43 -21.86 24.07
N ILE A 419 16.72 -21.60 24.04
CA ILE A 419 17.35 -20.72 25.03
C ILE A 419 16.91 -19.25 24.84
N GLU A 420 16.97 -18.42 25.88
CA GLU A 420 16.49 -17.05 25.87
C GLU A 420 17.25 -16.13 24.90
N GLU A 421 18.56 -16.29 24.78
CA GLU A 421 19.43 -15.51 23.90
C GLU A 421 20.11 -16.39 22.86
N PRO A 422 19.38 -16.88 21.85
CA PRO A 422 19.95 -17.77 20.84
C PRO A 422 20.81 -16.99 19.84
N PRO A 423 21.83 -17.65 19.21
CA PRO A 423 22.59 -17.09 18.12
C PRO A 423 21.69 -16.85 16.90
N LEU A 424 22.12 -15.94 16.01
CA LEU A 424 21.42 -15.70 14.75
C LEU A 424 21.54 -16.87 13.78
N ALA A 425 22.73 -17.47 13.70
CA ALA A 425 23.03 -18.53 12.75
C ALA A 425 22.70 -19.91 13.36
N ILE A 426 21.74 -20.61 12.76
CA ILE A 426 21.30 -21.93 13.26
C ILE A 426 22.46 -22.94 13.33
N LYS A 427 23.45 -22.83 12.42
CA LYS A 427 24.60 -23.76 12.34
C LYS A 427 25.70 -23.51 13.39
N GLU A 428 25.59 -22.48 14.20
CA GLU A 428 26.58 -22.17 15.26
C GLU A 428 26.34 -22.99 16.54
N GLY A 429 25.20 -23.66 16.64
CA GLY A 429 24.78 -24.41 17.82
C GLY A 429 24.47 -23.52 19.02
N GLY A 430 24.20 -24.14 20.17
CA GLY A 430 23.78 -23.40 21.37
C GLY A 430 22.38 -22.83 21.27
N ILE A 431 21.46 -23.57 20.68
CA ILE A 431 20.08 -23.15 20.44
C ILE A 431 19.11 -23.78 21.43
N ILE A 432 19.31 -25.06 21.72
CA ILE A 432 18.37 -25.88 22.50
C ILE A 432 18.66 -25.74 24.00
N LYS A 433 17.61 -25.59 24.79
CA LYS A 433 17.69 -25.53 26.28
C LYS A 433 18.22 -26.83 26.87
N GLU A 434 18.89 -26.75 28.00
CA GLU A 434 19.28 -27.91 28.77
C GLU A 434 18.05 -28.54 29.43
N GLY A 435 17.95 -29.87 29.37
CA GLY A 435 16.80 -30.63 29.85
C GLY A 435 15.75 -30.94 28.78
N PHE A 436 15.82 -30.34 27.58
CA PHE A 436 14.86 -30.63 26.53
C PHE A 436 15.08 -31.97 25.84
N LYS A 437 16.33 -32.41 25.66
CA LYS A 437 16.68 -33.67 25.00
C LYS A 437 17.95 -34.27 25.58
N ASP A 438 17.86 -35.45 26.17
CA ASP A 438 18.94 -36.16 26.87
C ASP A 438 20.20 -36.28 26.01
N ASP A 439 20.05 -36.65 24.73
CA ASP A 439 21.22 -36.83 23.82
C ASP A 439 22.00 -35.51 23.62
N ILE A 440 21.29 -34.38 23.54
CA ILE A 440 21.90 -33.05 23.43
C ILE A 440 22.65 -32.72 24.71
N ASP A 441 22.03 -32.99 25.87
CA ASP A 441 22.66 -32.73 27.17
C ASP A 441 23.92 -33.56 27.42
N GLN A 442 23.90 -34.83 27.00
CA GLN A 442 25.08 -35.70 27.05
C GLN A 442 26.23 -35.11 26.18
N LEU A 443 25.92 -34.67 24.97
CA LEU A 443 26.94 -34.06 24.09
C LEU A 443 27.44 -32.71 24.63
N LYS A 444 26.59 -31.91 25.26
CA LYS A 444 26.99 -30.65 25.94
C LYS A 444 27.93 -30.92 27.09
N ARG A 445 27.65 -31.95 27.90
CA ARG A 445 28.56 -32.41 29.01
C ARG A 445 29.89 -32.87 28.47
N ALA A 446 29.89 -33.72 27.43
CA ALA A 446 31.11 -34.19 26.80
C ALA A 446 32.00 -33.04 26.26
N LYS A 447 31.37 -32.00 25.67
CA LYS A 447 32.07 -30.80 25.23
C LYS A 447 32.65 -30.00 26.38
N THR A 448 31.99 -29.90 27.52
CA THR A 448 32.45 -29.18 28.73
C THR A 448 33.58 -29.94 29.41
N GLU A 449 33.44 -31.25 29.58
CA GLU A 449 34.50 -32.14 30.12
C GLU A 449 35.70 -32.15 29.22
N GLY A 450 35.53 -32.18 27.90
CA GLY A 450 36.61 -32.06 26.93
C GLY A 450 37.45 -30.77 27.05
N LYS A 451 36.84 -29.64 27.37
CA LYS A 451 37.53 -28.39 27.66
C LYS A 451 38.36 -28.50 28.95
N GLN A 452 37.81 -29.17 29.96
CA GLN A 452 38.53 -29.39 31.21
C GLN A 452 39.72 -30.33 30.99
N TRP A 453 39.58 -31.38 30.22
CA TRP A 453 40.66 -32.29 29.85
C TRP A 453 41.80 -31.61 29.08
N LEU A 454 41.43 -30.65 28.17
CA LEU A 454 42.46 -29.81 27.52
C LEU A 454 43.23 -28.93 28.48
N MET A 455 42.54 -28.35 29.49
CA MET A 455 43.20 -27.55 30.53
C MET A 455 44.10 -28.41 31.39
N GLU A 456 43.69 -29.59 31.80
CA GLU A 456 44.47 -30.55 32.57
C GLU A 456 45.68 -31.04 31.78
N LEU A 457 45.52 -31.30 30.48
CA LEU A 457 46.62 -31.66 29.59
C LEU A 457 47.61 -30.49 29.44
N GLU A 458 47.14 -29.26 29.29
CA GLU A 458 47.99 -28.07 29.22
C GLU A 458 48.81 -27.90 30.49
N GLU A 459 48.19 -28.03 31.64
CA GLU A 459 48.86 -27.90 32.93
C GLU A 459 49.90 -29.04 33.15
N ARG A 460 49.50 -30.26 32.88
CA ARG A 460 50.38 -31.44 32.96
C ARG A 460 51.59 -31.35 32.00
N GLU A 461 51.37 -30.93 30.78
CA GLU A 461 52.41 -30.74 29.81
C GLU A 461 53.32 -29.53 30.15
N ARG A 462 52.77 -28.48 30.76
CA ARG A 462 53.51 -27.32 31.24
C ARG A 462 54.45 -27.72 32.40
N GLU A 463 53.98 -28.52 33.32
CA GLU A 463 54.83 -29.05 34.45
C GLU A 463 55.89 -30.00 33.93
N LYS A 464 55.59 -30.93 33.06
CA LYS A 464 56.43 -31.95 32.52
C LYS A 464 57.58 -31.40 31.63
N THR A 465 57.25 -30.35 30.85
CA THR A 465 58.22 -29.72 29.94
C THR A 465 58.99 -28.54 30.54
N GLY A 466 58.44 -27.92 31.60
CA GLY A 466 58.98 -26.68 32.15
C GLY A 466 58.72 -25.44 31.28
N ILE A 467 57.97 -25.53 30.25
CA ILE A 467 57.63 -24.43 29.36
C ILE A 467 56.52 -23.57 29.99
N LYS A 468 56.85 -22.50 30.67
CA LYS A 468 55.94 -21.68 31.50
C LYS A 468 54.78 -21.03 30.73
N ASN A 469 54.97 -20.73 29.46
CA ASN A 469 53.98 -20.09 28.60
C ASN A 469 53.35 -21.04 27.58
N LEU A 470 53.45 -22.36 27.79
CA LEU A 470 52.77 -23.35 26.98
C LEU A 470 51.26 -23.11 27.02
N LYS A 471 50.61 -23.08 25.85
CA LYS A 471 49.18 -22.96 25.72
C LYS A 471 48.63 -23.87 24.66
N ILE A 472 47.51 -24.52 24.91
CA ILE A 472 46.73 -25.21 23.90
C ILE A 472 45.82 -24.18 23.26
N LYS A 473 45.92 -24.04 21.94
CA LYS A 473 45.10 -23.13 21.13
C LYS A 473 44.42 -23.90 19.99
N TYR A 474 43.36 -23.33 19.45
CA TYR A 474 42.62 -23.86 18.34
C TYR A 474 42.80 -23.04 17.09
N ASN A 475 42.85 -23.68 15.93
CA ASN A 475 42.88 -23.06 14.62
C ASN A 475 42.06 -23.93 13.65
N LYS A 476 41.17 -23.31 12.85
CA LYS A 476 40.28 -24.02 11.89
C LYS A 476 41.01 -24.94 10.91
N VAL A 477 42.26 -24.66 10.56
CA VAL A 477 43.04 -25.45 9.58
C VAL A 477 43.78 -26.61 10.25
N PHE A 478 44.28 -26.41 11.48
CA PHE A 478 45.19 -27.37 12.16
C PHE A 478 44.59 -28.05 13.37
N GLY A 479 43.36 -27.70 13.76
CA GLY A 479 42.71 -28.18 14.98
C GLY A 479 43.39 -27.59 16.25
N TYR A 480 43.34 -28.37 17.33
CA TYR A 480 44.04 -28.01 18.57
C TYR A 480 45.55 -28.22 18.43
N TYR A 481 46.34 -27.30 19.03
CA TYR A 481 47.80 -27.35 18.99
C TYR A 481 48.42 -26.71 20.21
N LEU A 482 49.61 -27.16 20.58
CA LEU A 482 50.47 -26.59 21.60
C LEU A 482 51.29 -25.45 20.98
N ASP A 483 51.13 -24.23 21.50
CA ASP A 483 51.86 -23.05 21.04
C ASP A 483 53.09 -22.82 21.91
N VAL A 484 54.27 -23.01 21.36
CA VAL A 484 55.57 -22.86 22.03
C VAL A 484 56.28 -21.68 21.42
N THR A 485 56.62 -20.67 22.23
CA THR A 485 57.44 -19.54 21.78
C THR A 485 58.89 -19.95 21.51
N ASN A 486 59.54 -19.28 20.56
CA ASN A 486 60.90 -19.61 20.13
C ASN A 486 61.92 -19.61 21.28
N SER A 487 61.70 -18.89 22.40
CA SER A 487 62.52 -18.86 23.59
C SER A 487 62.58 -20.18 24.40
N TYR A 488 61.59 -21.08 24.16
CA TYR A 488 61.50 -22.38 24.84
C TYR A 488 61.64 -23.57 23.90
N LYS A 489 62.15 -23.37 22.69
CA LYS A 489 62.28 -24.39 21.65
C LYS A 489 63.18 -25.56 22.07
N ASP A 490 64.19 -25.27 22.85
CA ASP A 490 65.17 -26.27 23.33
C ASP A 490 64.61 -27.19 24.43
N LEU A 491 63.48 -26.83 25.02
CA LEU A 491 62.72 -27.61 26.00
C LEU A 491 61.60 -28.48 25.40
N VAL A 492 61.44 -28.47 24.10
CA VAL A 492 60.43 -29.25 23.43
C VAL A 492 60.79 -30.73 23.43
N PRO A 493 59.89 -31.60 23.95
CA PRO A 493 60.18 -33.04 24.01
C PRO A 493 60.17 -33.71 22.63
N ASN A 494 60.85 -34.84 22.48
CA ASN A 494 60.93 -35.59 21.21
C ASN A 494 59.54 -36.15 20.77
N TYR A 495 58.54 -36.30 21.68
CA TYR A 495 57.20 -36.79 21.37
C TYR A 495 56.26 -35.69 20.86
N TYR A 496 56.72 -34.41 20.83
CA TYR A 496 55.96 -33.36 20.18
C TYR A 496 56.14 -33.43 18.67
N ILE A 497 55.03 -33.49 17.93
CA ILE A 497 55.01 -33.48 16.49
C ILE A 497 54.80 -32.04 16.01
N ARG A 498 55.77 -31.49 15.26
CA ARG A 498 55.68 -30.12 14.76
C ARG A 498 54.67 -30.04 13.60
N LYS A 499 53.67 -29.17 13.72
CA LYS A 499 52.67 -28.88 12.69
C LYS A 499 53.03 -27.67 11.84
N GLN A 500 53.54 -26.58 12.48
CA GLN A 500 53.85 -25.33 11.77
C GLN A 500 54.89 -24.48 12.50
N THR A 501 55.71 -23.78 11.74
CA THR A 501 56.67 -22.77 12.25
C THR A 501 56.12 -21.38 11.91
N LEU A 502 56.07 -20.49 12.93
CA LEU A 502 55.72 -19.09 12.82
C LEU A 502 56.93 -18.20 13.16
N ALA A 503 56.83 -16.90 12.89
CA ALA A 503 57.93 -15.96 13.17
C ALA A 503 58.35 -15.95 14.65
N ASN A 504 57.43 -16.05 15.61
CA ASN A 504 57.65 -15.93 17.04
C ASN A 504 57.36 -17.19 17.86
N SER A 505 56.80 -18.24 17.28
CA SER A 505 56.41 -19.50 17.93
C SER A 505 56.40 -20.66 16.96
N GLU A 506 56.38 -21.86 17.48
CA GLU A 506 56.13 -23.10 16.74
C GLU A 506 54.89 -23.81 17.31
N ARG A 507 54.13 -24.41 16.41
CA ARG A 507 52.93 -25.17 16.73
C ARG A 507 53.23 -26.66 16.70
N TYR A 508 52.90 -27.31 17.80
CA TYR A 508 53.08 -28.73 17.99
C TYR A 508 51.78 -29.45 18.32
N THR A 509 51.79 -30.75 18.18
CA THR A 509 50.78 -31.65 18.66
C THR A 509 51.40 -32.84 19.36
N THR A 510 50.59 -33.56 20.12
CA THR A 510 50.90 -34.86 20.70
C THR A 510 49.86 -35.88 20.27
N GLU A 511 50.13 -37.18 20.39
CA GLU A 511 49.18 -38.22 20.05
C GLU A 511 47.93 -38.11 20.97
N GLU A 512 48.15 -37.84 22.27
CA GLU A 512 47.10 -37.62 23.24
C GLU A 512 46.23 -36.39 22.90
N LEU A 513 46.83 -35.26 22.50
CA LEU A 513 46.14 -34.06 22.08
C LEU A 513 45.32 -34.30 20.80
N ASN A 514 45.83 -35.12 19.85
CA ASN A 514 45.08 -35.47 18.64
C ASN A 514 43.86 -36.34 18.96
N GLN A 515 44.00 -37.36 19.82
CA GLN A 515 42.90 -38.23 20.25
C GLN A 515 41.82 -37.44 20.98
N LEU A 516 42.26 -36.52 21.85
CA LEU A 516 41.36 -35.61 22.58
C LEU A 516 40.64 -34.65 21.62
N ALA A 517 41.40 -34.08 20.68
CA ALA A 517 40.86 -33.18 19.65
C ALA A 517 39.79 -33.87 18.78
N ASP A 518 40.07 -35.08 18.32
CA ASP A 518 39.13 -35.87 17.52
C ASP A 518 37.84 -36.17 18.29
N THR A 519 37.96 -36.47 19.58
CA THR A 519 36.80 -36.72 20.47
C THR A 519 35.96 -35.45 20.66
N ILE A 520 36.58 -34.32 20.93
CA ILE A 520 35.91 -33.04 21.18
C ILE A 520 35.26 -32.53 19.92
N LEU A 521 35.98 -32.50 18.79
CA LEU A 521 35.47 -32.01 17.51
C LEU A 521 34.35 -32.90 16.98
N GLY A 522 34.51 -34.23 17.10
CA GLY A 522 33.44 -35.16 16.69
C GLY A 522 32.18 -35.08 17.55
N SER A 523 32.31 -34.73 18.83
CA SER A 523 31.18 -34.46 19.71
C SER A 523 30.51 -33.11 19.40
N GLU A 524 31.31 -32.10 19.05
CA GLU A 524 30.84 -30.76 18.69
C GLU A 524 30.03 -30.77 17.38
N ASP A 525 30.54 -31.41 16.34
CA ASP A 525 29.84 -31.54 15.05
C ASP A 525 28.52 -32.31 15.21
N ARG A 526 28.53 -33.40 16.03
CA ARG A 526 27.30 -34.12 16.34
C ARG A 526 26.32 -33.32 17.16
N LEU A 527 26.77 -32.52 18.10
CA LEU A 527 25.93 -31.62 18.88
C LEU A 527 25.23 -30.61 17.97
N TYR A 528 25.96 -29.94 17.11
CA TYR A 528 25.40 -28.93 16.20
C TYR A 528 24.43 -29.55 15.21
N ALA A 529 24.74 -30.72 14.66
CA ALA A 529 23.81 -31.45 13.79
C ALA A 529 22.50 -31.82 14.50
N LEU A 530 22.59 -32.31 15.74
CA LEU A 530 21.41 -32.73 16.52
C LEU A 530 20.58 -31.53 17.00
N GLU A 531 21.21 -30.42 17.40
CA GLU A 531 20.53 -29.17 17.72
C GLU A 531 19.81 -28.61 16.49
N TYR A 532 20.45 -28.66 15.31
CA TYR A 532 19.82 -28.27 14.04
C TYR A 532 18.59 -29.12 13.71
N GLU A 533 18.70 -30.45 13.77
CA GLU A 533 17.58 -31.36 13.52
C GLU A 533 16.43 -31.13 14.51
N THR A 534 16.75 -30.92 15.77
CA THR A 534 15.76 -30.64 16.81
C THR A 534 15.07 -29.30 16.55
N TYR A 535 15.82 -28.27 16.19
CA TYR A 535 15.26 -26.97 15.81
C TYR A 535 14.34 -27.06 14.58
N VAL A 536 14.75 -27.83 13.56
CA VAL A 536 13.89 -28.09 12.38
C VAL A 536 12.58 -28.76 12.79
N THR A 537 12.62 -29.73 13.69
CA THR A 537 11.41 -30.40 14.19
C THR A 537 10.48 -29.43 14.91
N ILE A 538 11.02 -28.56 15.78
CA ILE A 538 10.23 -27.53 16.47
C ILE A 538 9.58 -26.59 15.43
N ARG A 539 10.31 -26.11 14.45
CA ARG A 539 9.80 -25.26 13.37
C ARG A 539 8.70 -25.94 12.56
N GLU A 540 8.84 -27.22 12.25
CA GLU A 540 7.83 -28.02 11.54
C GLU A 540 6.57 -28.26 12.40
N THR A 541 6.71 -28.37 13.73
CA THR A 541 5.56 -28.41 14.64
C THR A 541 4.78 -27.10 14.58
N LEU A 542 5.48 -25.95 14.65
CA LEU A 542 4.81 -24.65 14.49
C LEU A 542 4.14 -24.52 13.11
N ALA A 543 4.77 -25.02 12.06
CA ALA A 543 4.20 -25.05 10.72
C ALA A 543 2.89 -25.85 10.65
N GLY A 544 2.74 -26.87 11.50
CA GLY A 544 1.49 -27.64 11.61
C GLY A 544 0.34 -26.87 12.26
N GLU A 545 0.63 -25.83 13.04
CA GLU A 545 -0.35 -25.05 13.81
C GLU A 545 -0.68 -23.67 13.18
N MET A 546 -0.33 -23.48 11.92
CA MET A 546 -0.48 -22.19 11.22
C MET A 546 -1.91 -21.65 11.27
N GLU A 547 -2.93 -22.50 11.14
CA GLU A 547 -4.33 -22.06 11.13
C GLU A 547 -4.74 -21.43 12.47
N ARG A 548 -4.35 -22.04 13.59
CA ARG A 548 -4.63 -21.52 14.94
C ARG A 548 -3.92 -20.18 15.15
N ILE A 549 -2.66 -20.10 14.74
CA ILE A 549 -1.83 -18.90 14.88
C ILE A 549 -2.37 -17.76 14.01
N SER A 550 -2.74 -18.03 12.76
CA SER A 550 -3.30 -17.03 11.84
C SER A 550 -4.64 -16.48 12.36
N ARG A 551 -5.51 -17.36 12.89
CA ARG A 551 -6.78 -16.93 13.53
C ARG A 551 -6.52 -16.03 14.73
N THR A 552 -5.60 -16.41 15.60
CA THR A 552 -5.20 -15.58 16.76
C THR A 552 -4.61 -14.25 16.33
N ALA A 553 -3.75 -14.22 15.32
CA ALA A 553 -3.18 -12.99 14.78
C ALA A 553 -4.26 -12.02 14.28
N ASN A 554 -5.25 -12.53 13.54
CA ASN A 554 -6.38 -11.74 13.06
C ASN A 554 -7.23 -11.18 14.22
N VAL A 555 -7.49 -11.99 15.25
CA VAL A 555 -8.20 -11.55 16.46
C VAL A 555 -7.45 -10.41 17.15
N ILE A 556 -6.15 -10.54 17.35
CA ILE A 556 -5.29 -9.49 17.93
C ILE A 556 -5.33 -8.21 17.10
N ALA A 557 -5.25 -8.32 15.78
CA ALA A 557 -5.34 -7.17 14.86
C ALA A 557 -6.67 -6.42 15.00
N GLN A 558 -7.79 -7.15 15.13
CA GLN A 558 -9.11 -6.55 15.33
C GLN A 558 -9.23 -5.86 16.70
N ILE A 559 -8.76 -6.49 17.76
CA ILE A 559 -8.76 -5.91 19.12
C ILE A 559 -7.94 -4.61 19.13
N ASP A 560 -6.77 -4.63 18.54
CA ASP A 560 -5.87 -3.45 18.47
C ASP A 560 -6.50 -2.30 17.66
N ALA A 561 -7.16 -2.60 16.54
CA ALA A 561 -7.88 -1.61 15.76
C ALA A 561 -9.04 -0.97 16.56
N MET A 562 -9.83 -1.78 17.29
CA MET A 562 -10.91 -1.27 18.15
C MET A 562 -10.37 -0.44 19.33
N ALA A 563 -9.28 -0.87 19.95
CA ALA A 563 -8.59 -0.12 21.00
C ALA A 563 -8.02 1.21 20.50
N SER A 564 -7.51 1.24 19.27
CA SER A 564 -7.04 2.46 18.59
C SER A 564 -8.19 3.45 18.38
N PHE A 565 -9.31 3.01 17.82
CA PHE A 565 -10.49 3.87 17.62
C PHE A 565 -11.03 4.42 18.94
N ALA A 566 -11.09 3.61 19.98
CA ALA A 566 -11.55 4.05 21.31
C ALA A 566 -10.59 5.07 21.94
N TYR A 567 -9.29 4.85 21.82
CA TYR A 567 -8.26 5.79 22.29
C TYR A 567 -8.36 7.14 21.57
N VAL A 568 -8.50 7.12 20.24
CA VAL A 568 -8.63 8.34 19.43
C VAL A 568 -9.94 9.07 19.74
N ALA A 569 -11.04 8.33 19.93
CA ALA A 569 -12.34 8.89 20.25
C ALA A 569 -12.33 9.66 21.57
N GLU A 570 -11.74 9.10 22.62
CA GLU A 570 -11.62 9.79 23.92
C GLU A 570 -10.70 11.01 23.82
N ARG A 571 -9.51 10.84 23.25
CA ARG A 571 -8.50 11.89 23.20
C ARG A 571 -8.94 13.11 22.38
N ASN A 572 -9.66 12.88 21.28
CA ASN A 572 -10.08 13.91 20.33
C ASN A 572 -11.55 14.32 20.53
N HIS A 573 -12.21 13.84 21.59
CA HIS A 573 -13.62 14.12 21.87
C HIS A 573 -14.54 13.81 20.68
N PHE A 574 -14.34 12.65 20.04
CA PHE A 574 -15.21 12.15 19.01
C PHE A 574 -16.44 11.51 19.62
N VAL A 575 -17.57 11.61 18.96
CA VAL A 575 -18.85 11.10 19.46
C VAL A 575 -19.35 9.92 18.63
N ARG A 576 -20.06 9.00 19.27
CA ARG A 576 -20.76 7.92 18.59
C ARG A 576 -21.84 8.47 17.67
N PRO A 577 -21.76 8.26 16.34
CA PRO A 577 -22.82 8.67 15.43
C PRO A 577 -24.02 7.72 15.52
N LYS A 578 -25.20 8.20 15.12
CA LYS A 578 -26.37 7.37 14.86
C LYS A 578 -26.44 7.05 13.39
N LEU A 579 -26.78 5.81 13.04
CA LEU A 579 -26.98 5.42 11.65
C LEU A 579 -28.46 5.35 11.32
N ASN A 580 -28.82 5.85 10.13
CA ASN A 580 -30.17 5.78 9.63
C ASN A 580 -30.23 5.25 8.18
N VAL A 581 -31.34 4.63 7.83
CA VAL A 581 -31.61 4.11 6.48
C VAL A 581 -32.38 5.12 5.60
N ARG A 582 -32.72 6.30 6.16
CA ARG A 582 -33.49 7.34 5.46
C ARG A 582 -32.63 8.21 4.56
N GLY A 583 -31.30 8.03 4.60
CA GLY A 583 -30.34 8.79 3.83
C GLY A 583 -30.10 10.22 4.33
N THR A 584 -30.55 10.57 5.55
CA THR A 584 -30.33 11.90 6.14
C THR A 584 -28.92 11.99 6.71
N ILE A 585 -28.21 13.07 6.41
CA ILE A 585 -26.92 13.46 7.02
C ILE A 585 -27.19 14.71 7.84
N ASP A 586 -27.17 14.59 9.17
CA ASP A 586 -27.37 15.68 10.15
C ASP A 586 -26.18 15.70 11.11
N ILE A 587 -25.30 16.66 10.93
CA ILE A 587 -24.07 16.83 11.72
C ILE A 587 -24.17 18.16 12.44
N LYS A 588 -23.96 18.15 13.76
CA LYS A 588 -23.91 19.35 14.60
C LYS A 588 -22.51 19.56 15.11
N ASP A 589 -22.03 20.79 14.95
CA ASP A 589 -20.67 21.20 15.33
C ASP A 589 -19.59 20.24 14.79
N GLY A 590 -19.71 19.88 13.51
CA GLY A 590 -18.72 19.05 12.85
C GLY A 590 -17.36 19.72 12.77
N ARG A 591 -16.28 18.93 12.94
CA ARG A 591 -14.89 19.39 12.88
C ARG A 591 -14.14 18.57 11.85
N HIS A 592 -13.08 19.12 11.27
CA HIS A 592 -12.25 18.38 10.31
C HIS A 592 -11.23 17.52 11.08
N PRO A 593 -11.28 16.17 10.97
CA PRO A 593 -10.48 15.28 11.84
C PRO A 593 -8.98 15.53 11.76
N VAL A 594 -8.47 15.87 10.59
CA VAL A 594 -7.04 16.10 10.36
C VAL A 594 -6.63 17.53 10.68
N VAL A 595 -7.37 18.52 10.15
CA VAL A 595 -7.01 19.94 10.29
C VAL A 595 -7.01 20.38 11.76
N GLU A 596 -7.96 19.89 12.56
CA GLU A 596 -8.00 20.21 14.01
C GLU A 596 -6.78 19.69 14.78
N GLN A 597 -6.08 18.65 14.27
CA GLN A 597 -4.86 18.13 14.89
C GLN A 597 -3.59 18.91 14.51
N VAL A 598 -3.65 19.67 13.42
CA VAL A 598 -2.49 20.41 12.89
C VAL A 598 -2.49 21.87 13.34
N ILE A 599 -3.67 22.48 13.49
CA ILE A 599 -3.79 23.86 13.98
C ILE A 599 -3.73 23.90 15.51
N PRO A 600 -3.28 25.02 16.12
CA PRO A 600 -3.30 25.19 17.56
C PRO A 600 -4.69 24.97 18.15
N ASN A 601 -4.74 24.40 19.34
CA ASN A 601 -5.98 24.14 20.10
C ASN A 601 -6.87 25.39 20.15
N ASP A 602 -8.19 25.22 20.08
CA ASP A 602 -9.25 26.24 20.12
C ASP A 602 -9.35 27.19 18.90
N MET A 603 -8.62 26.93 17.82
CA MET A 603 -8.67 27.74 16.58
C MET A 603 -9.57 27.14 15.48
N PHE A 604 -10.04 25.89 15.62
CA PHE A 604 -10.91 25.27 14.61
C PHE A 604 -12.36 25.68 14.83
N ILE A 605 -13.01 26.20 13.78
CA ILE A 605 -14.43 26.59 13.82
C ILE A 605 -15.29 25.46 13.32
N SER A 606 -16.12 24.89 14.20
CA SER A 606 -17.07 23.83 13.89
C SER A 606 -18.22 24.31 13.00
N ASN A 607 -18.77 23.40 12.19
CA ASN A 607 -19.87 23.71 11.29
C ASN A 607 -20.99 22.66 11.33
N ASP A 608 -22.22 23.11 11.17
CA ASP A 608 -23.39 22.26 11.00
C ASP A 608 -23.57 21.84 9.55
N THR A 609 -24.13 20.63 9.32
CA THR A 609 -24.48 20.15 8.01
C THR A 609 -25.81 19.42 8.06
N TYR A 610 -26.71 19.72 7.13
CA TYR A 610 -27.95 18.99 6.97
C TYR A 610 -28.23 18.71 5.50
N LEU A 611 -28.28 17.43 5.12
CA LEU A 611 -28.65 16.95 3.79
C LEU A 611 -29.67 15.82 3.92
N ASP A 612 -30.63 15.76 3.00
CA ASP A 612 -31.58 14.66 2.92
C ASP A 612 -31.88 14.28 1.46
N ASN A 613 -32.61 13.18 1.26
CA ASN A 613 -33.00 12.71 -0.08
C ASN A 613 -34.26 13.41 -0.62
N LYS A 614 -34.77 14.46 0.04
CA LYS A 614 -36.02 15.10 -0.30
C LYS A 614 -35.84 16.58 -0.65
N LYS A 615 -35.88 17.43 0.38
CA LYS A 615 -35.90 18.89 0.25
C LYS A 615 -34.52 19.54 0.36
N ASN A 616 -33.58 18.93 1.09
CA ASN A 616 -32.22 19.48 1.29
C ASN A 616 -31.21 18.59 0.61
N ARG A 617 -31.31 18.42 -0.71
CA ARG A 617 -30.48 17.51 -1.45
C ARG A 617 -29.16 18.15 -1.89
N VAL A 618 -29.22 19.38 -2.37
CA VAL A 618 -28.06 20.12 -2.87
C VAL A 618 -27.85 21.36 -2.05
N ALA A 619 -26.68 21.54 -1.50
CA ALA A 619 -26.24 22.75 -0.83
C ALA A 619 -25.24 23.49 -1.72
N ILE A 620 -25.63 24.63 -2.26
CA ILE A 620 -24.75 25.52 -3.01
C ILE A 620 -24.01 26.40 -1.99
N ILE A 621 -22.68 26.39 -2.02
CA ILE A 621 -21.83 27.09 -1.06
C ILE A 621 -21.04 28.16 -1.77
N THR A 622 -21.35 29.43 -1.49
CA THR A 622 -20.65 30.58 -2.07
C THR A 622 -19.69 31.22 -1.07
N GLY A 623 -18.78 32.02 -1.58
CA GLY A 623 -17.79 32.74 -0.77
C GLY A 623 -16.37 32.65 -1.35
N PRO A 624 -15.42 33.42 -0.80
CA PRO A 624 -14.06 33.50 -1.33
C PRO A 624 -13.28 32.20 -1.13
N ASN A 625 -12.28 31.97 -1.97
CA ASN A 625 -11.45 30.76 -1.92
C ASN A 625 -10.64 30.75 -0.63
N MET A 626 -10.01 30.92 0.00
CA MET A 626 -9.29 30.87 1.32
C MET A 626 -10.19 30.89 2.56
N ALA A 627 -11.51 31.02 2.40
CA ALA A 627 -12.41 31.12 3.54
C ALA A 627 -12.74 29.75 4.20
N GLY A 628 -12.40 28.62 3.57
CA GLY A 628 -12.55 27.29 4.10
C GLY A 628 -13.70 26.45 3.53
N LYS A 629 -14.26 26.79 2.36
CA LYS A 629 -15.29 26.00 1.67
C LYS A 629 -14.87 24.54 1.46
N SER A 630 -13.76 24.33 0.79
CA SER A 630 -13.22 22.98 0.47
C SER A 630 -12.90 22.19 1.74
N THR A 631 -12.39 22.85 2.81
CA THR A 631 -12.15 22.21 4.10
C THR A 631 -13.44 21.73 4.74
N TYR A 632 -14.51 22.54 4.70
CA TYR A 632 -15.83 22.17 5.21
C TYR A 632 -16.42 20.98 4.43
N MET A 633 -16.34 21.00 3.12
CA MET A 633 -16.89 19.91 2.31
C MET A 633 -16.14 18.59 2.53
N ARG A 634 -14.80 18.63 2.58
CA ARG A 634 -13.97 17.47 2.94
C ARG A 634 -14.28 16.96 4.34
N GLN A 635 -14.47 17.86 5.31
CA GLN A 635 -14.90 17.52 6.67
C GLN A 635 -16.17 16.66 6.66
N VAL A 636 -17.19 17.06 5.90
CA VAL A 636 -18.47 16.32 5.82
C VAL A 636 -18.24 14.93 5.23
N ALA A 637 -17.48 14.83 4.13
CA ALA A 637 -17.16 13.54 3.51
C ALA A 637 -16.38 12.63 4.48
N LEU A 638 -15.39 13.16 5.20
CA LEU A 638 -14.60 12.40 6.16
C LEU A 638 -15.44 11.95 7.37
N ILE A 639 -16.36 12.78 7.87
CA ILE A 639 -17.27 12.40 8.96
C ILE A 639 -18.18 11.24 8.51
N VAL A 640 -18.74 11.30 7.32
CA VAL A 640 -19.57 10.22 6.76
C VAL A 640 -18.75 8.95 6.57
N LEU A 641 -17.54 9.06 6.04
CA LEU A 641 -16.62 7.95 5.87
C LEU A 641 -16.23 7.32 7.21
N MET A 642 -15.83 8.12 8.20
CA MET A 642 -15.51 7.65 9.55
C MET A 642 -16.69 6.91 10.19
N ALA A 643 -17.92 7.42 10.02
CA ALA A 643 -19.10 6.73 10.51
C ALA A 643 -19.22 5.32 9.88
N GLN A 644 -18.97 5.18 8.58
CA GLN A 644 -19.09 3.88 7.89
C GLN A 644 -17.87 2.96 8.05
N ILE A 645 -16.71 3.48 8.43
CA ILE A 645 -15.60 2.66 8.93
C ILE A 645 -15.99 1.94 10.24
N GLY A 646 -16.93 2.51 11.00
CA GLY A 646 -17.28 2.07 12.33
C GLY A 646 -16.52 2.83 13.43
N SER A 647 -15.93 3.99 13.12
CA SER A 647 -15.27 4.88 14.08
C SER A 647 -16.23 5.95 14.62
N PHE A 648 -15.95 6.48 15.78
CA PHE A 648 -16.60 7.71 16.25
C PHE A 648 -16.15 8.92 15.43
N VAL A 649 -16.92 9.99 15.45
CA VAL A 649 -16.77 11.13 14.55
C VAL A 649 -16.53 12.46 15.27
N PRO A 650 -15.77 13.38 14.68
CA PRO A 650 -15.50 14.71 15.25
C PRO A 650 -16.71 15.65 15.09
N ALA A 651 -17.69 15.51 15.98
CA ALA A 651 -18.89 16.34 16.02
C ALA A 651 -19.47 16.41 17.44
N ALA A 652 -20.38 17.36 17.71
CA ALA A 652 -21.17 17.31 18.93
C ALA A 652 -22.29 16.26 18.84
N LYS A 653 -22.92 16.11 17.67
CA LYS A 653 -23.88 15.06 17.33
C LYS A 653 -23.81 14.76 15.86
N ALA A 654 -23.99 13.49 15.49
CA ALA A 654 -24.10 13.07 14.11
C ALA A 654 -25.18 12.01 13.93
N ASN A 655 -26.02 12.17 12.90
CA ASN A 655 -26.98 11.18 12.47
C ASN A 655 -26.77 10.98 10.96
N ILE A 656 -26.15 9.86 10.60
CA ILE A 656 -25.61 9.62 9.28
C ILE A 656 -26.42 8.57 8.55
N GLY A 657 -26.98 8.95 7.40
CA GLY A 657 -27.55 8.00 6.46
C GLY A 657 -26.46 7.24 5.73
N ILE A 658 -26.62 5.93 5.62
CA ILE A 658 -25.66 5.09 4.91
C ILE A 658 -25.55 5.56 3.46
N VAL A 659 -24.31 5.72 2.99
CA VAL A 659 -23.93 6.16 1.64
C VAL A 659 -23.26 4.98 0.95
N ASP A 660 -23.63 4.77 -0.30
CA ASP A 660 -23.03 3.71 -1.11
C ASP A 660 -21.73 4.16 -1.79
N ARG A 661 -21.60 5.46 -2.08
CA ARG A 661 -20.43 6.03 -2.76
C ARG A 661 -20.15 7.45 -2.28
N ILE A 662 -18.87 7.78 -2.18
CA ILE A 662 -18.42 9.17 -2.02
C ILE A 662 -17.61 9.55 -3.25
N PHE A 663 -18.02 10.62 -3.91
CA PHE A 663 -17.28 11.23 -5.00
C PHE A 663 -16.85 12.63 -4.64
N THR A 664 -15.59 12.94 -4.92
CA THR A 664 -15.05 14.29 -4.72
C THR A 664 -14.40 14.81 -5.98
N ARG A 665 -14.73 16.05 -6.34
CA ARG A 665 -14.01 16.84 -7.31
C ARG A 665 -13.56 18.12 -6.60
N VAL A 666 -12.30 18.21 -6.25
CA VAL A 666 -11.73 19.31 -5.47
C VAL A 666 -10.42 19.76 -6.14
N GLY A 667 -10.39 21.03 -6.61
CA GLY A 667 -9.20 21.69 -7.16
C GLY A 667 -8.56 21.00 -8.38
N ALA A 668 -7.98 21.76 -9.29
CA ALA A 668 -7.16 21.18 -10.36
C ALA A 668 -5.74 20.91 -9.83
N SER A 669 -5.31 19.66 -9.83
CA SER A 669 -3.88 19.36 -9.93
C SER A 669 -3.53 19.40 -11.41
N ASP A 670 -2.63 20.30 -11.81
CA ASP A 670 -2.05 20.29 -13.16
C ASP A 670 -1.32 18.95 -13.35
N ASP A 671 -1.92 18.05 -14.10
CA ASP A 671 -1.24 16.85 -14.57
C ASP A 671 -0.61 17.14 -15.93
N LEU A 672 0.53 17.82 -15.90
CA LEU A 672 1.33 18.14 -17.09
C LEU A 672 1.80 16.87 -17.84
N ALA A 673 1.81 15.72 -17.17
CA ALA A 673 2.31 14.48 -17.75
C ALA A 673 1.30 13.80 -18.67
N SER A 674 -0.02 14.01 -18.47
CA SER A 674 -1.06 13.40 -19.32
C SER A 674 -1.29 14.17 -20.64
N GLY A 675 -0.73 15.37 -20.81
CA GLY A 675 -0.96 16.22 -21.98
C GLY A 675 -2.40 16.69 -22.16
N GLN A 676 -3.29 16.43 -21.20
CA GLN A 676 -4.68 16.87 -21.21
C GLN A 676 -4.81 18.25 -20.58
N SER A 677 -5.72 19.07 -21.12
CA SER A 677 -6.01 20.34 -20.47
C SER A 677 -6.69 20.12 -19.11
N THR A 678 -6.43 20.99 -18.14
CA THR A 678 -7.07 20.95 -16.80
C THR A 678 -8.58 20.89 -16.88
N PHE A 679 -9.19 21.56 -17.87
CA PHE A 679 -10.62 21.51 -18.14
C PHE A 679 -11.10 20.14 -18.63
N MET A 680 -10.31 19.45 -19.48
CA MET A 680 -10.69 18.11 -19.96
C MET A 680 -10.62 17.09 -18.82
N VAL A 681 -9.62 17.17 -17.96
CA VAL A 681 -9.51 16.32 -16.74
C VAL A 681 -10.72 16.57 -15.83
N GLU A 682 -11.05 17.85 -15.58
CA GLU A 682 -12.23 18.22 -14.81
C GLU A 682 -13.52 17.63 -15.38
N MET A 683 -13.74 17.78 -16.67
CA MET A 683 -14.96 17.26 -17.32
C MET A 683 -15.01 15.73 -17.33
N SER A 684 -13.89 15.06 -17.44
CA SER A 684 -13.78 13.60 -17.34
C SER A 684 -14.14 13.09 -15.94
N GLU A 685 -13.67 13.77 -14.89
CA GLU A 685 -14.03 13.46 -13.49
C GLU A 685 -15.53 13.71 -13.24
N VAL A 686 -16.07 14.84 -13.68
CA VAL A 686 -17.50 15.15 -13.58
C VAL A 686 -18.35 14.10 -14.33
N ALA A 687 -17.94 13.72 -15.54
CA ALA A 687 -18.62 12.69 -16.32
C ALA A 687 -18.60 11.32 -15.61
N ASN A 688 -17.47 10.95 -15.01
CA ASN A 688 -17.35 9.73 -14.18
C ASN A 688 -18.32 9.77 -13.00
N ILE A 689 -18.39 10.89 -12.28
CA ILE A 689 -19.30 11.09 -11.16
C ILE A 689 -20.76 10.95 -11.61
N LEU A 690 -21.17 11.69 -12.63
CA LEU A 690 -22.58 11.69 -13.10
C LEU A 690 -23.06 10.35 -13.65
N ARG A 691 -22.13 9.53 -14.19
CA ARG A 691 -22.47 8.18 -14.70
C ARG A 691 -22.57 7.14 -13.60
N ASN A 692 -21.74 7.26 -12.55
CA ASN A 692 -21.61 6.22 -11.54
C ASN A 692 -22.29 6.54 -10.20
N ALA A 693 -22.65 7.78 -9.95
CA ALA A 693 -23.36 8.16 -8.74
C ALA A 693 -24.79 7.60 -8.71
N THR A 694 -25.28 7.35 -7.50
CA THR A 694 -26.65 6.90 -7.23
C THR A 694 -27.37 7.91 -6.34
N LYS A 695 -28.67 7.74 -6.13
CA LYS A 695 -29.46 8.54 -5.17
C LYS A 695 -28.96 8.47 -3.72
N ASN A 696 -28.20 7.42 -3.38
CA ASN A 696 -27.63 7.23 -2.04
C ASN A 696 -26.21 7.78 -1.91
N SER A 697 -25.62 8.25 -3.00
CA SER A 697 -24.25 8.79 -3.02
C SER A 697 -24.15 10.15 -2.35
N LEU A 698 -22.93 10.50 -1.90
CA LEU A 698 -22.54 11.83 -1.44
C LEU A 698 -21.53 12.42 -2.44
N LEU A 699 -21.88 13.57 -3.01
CA LEU A 699 -21.06 14.28 -3.97
C LEU A 699 -20.47 15.55 -3.35
N ILE A 700 -19.15 15.73 -3.54
CA ILE A 700 -18.41 16.92 -3.13
C ILE A 700 -17.83 17.56 -4.40
N LEU A 701 -18.46 18.63 -4.85
CA LEU A 701 -18.08 19.31 -6.10
C LEU A 701 -17.60 20.72 -5.81
N ASP A 702 -16.34 20.97 -6.11
CA ASP A 702 -15.68 22.26 -5.84
C ASP A 702 -15.25 22.93 -7.15
N GLU A 703 -15.77 24.13 -7.38
CA GLU A 703 -15.41 25.03 -8.49
C GLU A 703 -15.55 24.42 -9.89
N ILE A 704 -16.65 23.74 -10.17
CA ILE A 704 -16.95 23.17 -11.49
C ILE A 704 -17.12 24.29 -12.53
N GLY A 705 -16.49 24.14 -13.70
CA GLY A 705 -16.58 25.07 -14.83
C GLY A 705 -15.54 26.19 -14.81
N ARG A 706 -14.56 26.17 -13.87
CA ARG A 706 -13.55 27.24 -13.76
C ARG A 706 -12.50 27.23 -14.89
N GLY A 707 -12.29 26.08 -15.53
CA GLY A 707 -11.25 25.90 -16.56
C GLY A 707 -11.59 26.40 -17.95
N THR A 708 -12.73 27.10 -18.14
CA THR A 708 -13.20 27.61 -19.45
C THR A 708 -13.75 29.02 -19.33
N SER A 709 -14.39 29.56 -20.41
CA SER A 709 -15.02 30.87 -20.39
C SER A 709 -16.13 30.96 -19.32
N THR A 710 -16.38 32.16 -18.79
CA THR A 710 -17.36 32.36 -17.70
C THR A 710 -18.75 31.84 -18.06
N PHE A 711 -19.23 32.11 -19.27
CA PHE A 711 -20.54 31.68 -19.71
C PHE A 711 -20.66 30.17 -19.92
N ASP A 712 -19.64 29.54 -20.52
CA ASP A 712 -19.62 28.09 -20.70
C ASP A 712 -19.52 27.39 -19.35
N GLY A 713 -18.63 27.85 -18.47
CA GLY A 713 -18.45 27.30 -17.14
C GLY A 713 -19.71 27.41 -16.27
N LEU A 714 -20.38 28.56 -16.28
CA LEU A 714 -21.64 28.77 -15.59
C LEU A 714 -22.73 27.85 -16.15
N SER A 715 -22.85 27.75 -17.47
CA SER A 715 -23.87 26.92 -18.13
C SER A 715 -23.69 25.45 -17.78
N ILE A 716 -22.46 24.95 -17.76
CA ILE A 716 -22.13 23.58 -17.37
C ILE A 716 -22.46 23.35 -15.88
N ALA A 717 -22.01 24.25 -15.01
CA ALA A 717 -22.23 24.15 -13.58
C ALA A 717 -23.74 24.16 -13.24
N TRP A 718 -24.50 25.02 -13.90
CA TRP A 718 -25.97 25.09 -13.77
C TRP A 718 -26.64 23.78 -14.18
N ALA A 719 -26.32 23.27 -15.37
CA ALA A 719 -26.88 22.01 -15.89
C ALA A 719 -26.48 20.81 -14.99
N VAL A 720 -25.29 20.79 -14.45
CA VAL A 720 -24.86 19.75 -13.50
C VAL A 720 -25.68 19.79 -12.22
N VAL A 721 -25.93 20.96 -11.64
CA VAL A 721 -26.80 21.11 -10.45
C VAL A 721 -28.20 20.67 -10.73
N GLU A 722 -28.78 21.07 -11.87
CA GLU A 722 -30.14 20.63 -12.30
C GLU A 722 -30.21 19.10 -12.45
N TYR A 723 -29.23 18.50 -13.12
CA TYR A 723 -29.14 17.03 -13.30
C TYR A 723 -29.10 16.30 -11.97
N ILE A 724 -28.21 16.72 -11.06
CA ILE A 724 -28.03 16.10 -9.75
C ILE A 724 -29.27 16.27 -8.86
N SER A 725 -29.87 17.45 -8.86
CA SER A 725 -31.04 17.77 -8.04
C SER A 725 -32.30 17.02 -8.47
N ASN A 726 -32.36 16.61 -9.73
CA ASN A 726 -33.54 15.91 -10.28
C ASN A 726 -33.56 14.44 -9.80
N SER A 727 -34.55 14.11 -8.96
CA SER A 727 -34.72 12.75 -8.41
C SER A 727 -35.03 11.66 -9.44
N LYS A 728 -35.46 12.03 -10.66
CA LYS A 728 -35.68 11.08 -11.77
C LYS A 728 -34.41 10.78 -12.55
N LEU A 729 -33.45 11.70 -12.55
CA LEU A 729 -32.15 11.53 -13.22
C LEU A 729 -31.11 10.97 -12.28
N LEU A 730 -30.84 11.64 -11.17
CA LEU A 730 -29.81 11.19 -10.18
C LEU A 730 -30.34 11.29 -8.75
N GLY A 731 -30.59 12.49 -8.25
CA GLY A 731 -31.13 12.69 -6.90
C GLY A 731 -30.11 12.49 -5.77
N ALA A 732 -28.82 12.69 -6.00
CA ALA A 732 -27.76 12.49 -5.02
C ALA A 732 -27.63 13.66 -4.04
N LYS A 733 -27.18 13.38 -2.80
CA LYS A 733 -26.82 14.41 -1.82
C LYS A 733 -25.51 15.09 -2.24
N THR A 734 -25.52 16.42 -2.32
CA THR A 734 -24.40 17.16 -2.90
C THR A 734 -24.05 18.41 -2.09
N LEU A 735 -22.76 18.60 -1.85
CA LEU A 735 -22.17 19.88 -1.47
C LEU A 735 -21.49 20.45 -2.72
N PHE A 736 -21.93 21.60 -3.17
CA PHE A 736 -21.48 22.25 -4.39
C PHE A 736 -20.89 23.62 -4.07
N ALA A 737 -19.57 23.74 -4.03
CA ALA A 737 -18.94 25.03 -3.85
C ALA A 737 -18.70 25.72 -5.21
N THR A 738 -18.98 27.00 -5.25
CA THR A 738 -18.84 27.77 -6.47
C THR A 738 -18.49 29.24 -6.17
N HIS A 739 -17.93 29.90 -7.16
CA HIS A 739 -17.76 31.35 -7.19
C HIS A 739 -18.77 32.02 -8.15
N TYR A 740 -19.58 31.24 -8.88
CA TYR A 740 -20.67 31.76 -9.68
C TYR A 740 -21.84 32.13 -8.77
N HIS A 741 -22.07 33.43 -8.58
CA HIS A 741 -23.17 33.93 -7.74
C HIS A 741 -24.53 33.64 -8.37
N GLU A 742 -24.61 33.58 -9.69
CA GLU A 742 -25.79 33.29 -10.46
C GLU A 742 -26.42 31.94 -10.12
N LEU A 743 -25.61 30.95 -9.72
CA LEU A 743 -26.14 29.64 -9.27
C LEU A 743 -27.00 29.74 -8.00
N THR A 744 -26.93 30.84 -7.25
CA THR A 744 -27.78 31.03 -6.08
C THR A 744 -29.25 31.25 -6.46
N GLU A 745 -29.53 31.63 -7.71
CA GLU A 745 -30.89 31.73 -8.21
C GLU A 745 -31.64 30.38 -8.30
N LEU A 746 -30.91 29.27 -8.27
CA LEU A 746 -31.52 27.93 -8.26
C LEU A 746 -32.31 27.64 -6.99
N GLU A 747 -31.98 28.28 -5.86
CA GLU A 747 -32.84 28.30 -4.68
C GLU A 747 -34.15 29.08 -5.01
N GLY A 748 -35.26 28.47 -4.86
CA GLY A 748 -36.55 29.03 -5.28
C GLY A 748 -37.02 28.57 -6.66
N LYS A 749 -36.15 28.16 -7.55
CA LYS A 749 -36.50 27.47 -8.81
C LYS A 749 -36.58 25.96 -8.63
N ILE A 750 -35.74 25.38 -7.75
CA ILE A 750 -35.68 23.95 -7.44
C ILE A 750 -35.82 23.74 -5.93
N ASP A 751 -36.90 23.12 -5.50
CA ASP A 751 -37.25 22.92 -4.06
C ASP A 751 -36.17 22.19 -3.23
N SER A 752 -35.27 21.42 -3.89
CA SER A 752 -34.25 20.59 -3.22
C SER A 752 -32.87 21.25 -3.15
N VAL A 753 -32.72 22.49 -3.62
CA VAL A 753 -31.51 23.28 -3.65
C VAL A 753 -31.57 24.37 -2.60
N HIS A 754 -30.53 24.51 -1.79
CA HIS A 754 -30.44 25.58 -0.80
C HIS A 754 -29.08 26.25 -0.85
N ASN A 755 -29.05 27.56 -0.62
CA ASN A 755 -27.88 28.38 -0.61
C ASN A 755 -27.27 28.50 0.77
N TYR A 756 -25.96 28.46 0.80
CA TYR A 756 -25.13 28.69 1.95
C TYR A 756 -23.95 29.60 1.58
N CYS A 757 -23.46 30.35 2.52
CA CYS A 757 -22.24 31.13 2.34
C CYS A 757 -21.34 31.05 3.55
N ILE A 758 -20.06 31.39 3.36
CA ILE A 758 -19.17 31.57 4.49
C ILE A 758 -19.36 32.95 5.10
N ALA A 759 -19.61 32.96 6.41
CA ALA A 759 -19.77 34.22 7.13
C ALA A 759 -18.46 35.02 7.14
N VAL A 760 -18.56 36.27 6.73
CA VAL A 760 -17.48 37.25 6.68
C VAL A 760 -17.84 38.41 7.58
N LYS A 761 -16.88 38.91 8.36
CA LYS A 761 -17.01 40.13 9.12
C LYS A 761 -16.16 41.23 8.48
N GLU A 762 -16.82 42.29 7.99
CA GLU A 762 -16.17 43.47 7.46
C GLU A 762 -15.70 44.37 8.63
N GLN A 763 -14.43 44.81 8.61
CA GLN A 763 -13.84 45.73 9.54
C GLN A 763 -13.17 46.87 8.77
N GLY A 764 -13.99 47.85 8.33
CA GLY A 764 -13.54 48.91 7.45
C GLY A 764 -13.16 48.32 6.05
N ASP A 765 -11.93 48.53 5.64
CA ASP A 765 -11.39 48.02 4.35
C ASP A 765 -10.84 46.55 4.46
N ASP A 766 -10.82 45.99 5.67
CA ASP A 766 -10.32 44.64 5.92
C ASP A 766 -11.47 43.67 6.16
N ILE A 767 -11.23 42.42 5.82
CA ILE A 767 -12.18 41.32 6.03
C ILE A 767 -11.63 40.26 6.96
N VAL A 768 -12.48 39.74 7.83
CA VAL A 768 -12.17 38.60 8.67
C VAL A 768 -13.09 37.44 8.29
N PHE A 769 -12.52 36.33 7.81
CA PHE A 769 -13.28 35.11 7.53
C PHE A 769 -13.62 34.40 8.84
N LEU A 770 -14.91 34.32 9.14
CA LEU A 770 -15.37 33.62 10.36
C LEU A 770 -15.34 32.10 10.22
N ARG A 771 -15.08 31.57 9.02
CA ARG A 771 -15.05 30.14 8.71
C ARG A 771 -16.31 29.39 9.13
N LYS A 772 -17.44 30.11 9.31
CA LYS A 772 -18.75 29.55 9.68
C LYS A 772 -19.64 29.54 8.45
N ILE A 773 -20.24 28.40 8.15
CA ILE A 773 -21.23 28.24 7.07
C ILE A 773 -22.60 28.67 7.60
N VAL A 774 -23.25 29.58 6.90
CA VAL A 774 -24.57 30.12 7.24
C VAL A 774 -25.50 30.02 6.04
N LYS A 775 -26.81 29.99 6.26
CA LYS A 775 -27.81 30.01 5.18
C LYS A 775 -27.83 31.36 4.47
N GLY A 776 -27.97 31.33 3.16
CA GLY A 776 -28.03 32.48 2.28
C GLY A 776 -26.93 32.48 1.22
N GLY A 777 -27.09 33.32 0.20
CA GLY A 777 -26.03 33.57 -0.81
C GLY A 777 -25.08 34.68 -0.36
N ALA A 778 -23.87 34.68 -0.88
CA ALA A 778 -22.94 35.81 -0.72
C ALA A 778 -23.25 36.82 -1.85
N ASP A 779 -23.64 38.02 -1.47
CA ASP A 779 -24.02 39.09 -2.42
C ASP A 779 -22.79 39.84 -2.96
N LYS A 780 -21.59 39.63 -2.41
CA LYS A 780 -20.37 40.33 -2.77
C LYS A 780 -19.21 39.38 -3.09
N SER A 781 -18.44 39.77 -4.08
CA SER A 781 -17.13 39.17 -4.37
C SER A 781 -16.05 39.77 -3.47
N TYR A 782 -15.23 38.92 -2.86
CA TYR A 782 -14.11 39.33 -1.96
C TYR A 782 -12.72 39.07 -2.57
N GLY A 783 -12.63 38.84 -3.89
CA GLY A 783 -11.36 38.55 -4.55
C GLY A 783 -10.29 39.59 -4.37
N VAL A 784 -10.65 40.89 -4.46
CA VAL A 784 -9.72 42.01 -4.30
C VAL A 784 -9.20 42.11 -2.86
N GLN A 785 -10.06 41.82 -1.86
CA GLN A 785 -9.65 41.79 -0.45
C GLN A 785 -8.71 40.64 -0.15
N VAL A 786 -8.95 39.47 -0.74
CA VAL A 786 -8.03 38.32 -0.64
C VAL A 786 -6.68 38.64 -1.26
N ALA A 787 -6.66 39.31 -2.41
CA ALA A 787 -5.41 39.75 -3.05
C ALA A 787 -4.61 40.70 -2.14
N LYS A 788 -5.31 41.61 -1.43
CA LYS A 788 -4.69 42.50 -0.41
C LYS A 788 -4.07 41.67 0.72
N LEU A 789 -4.80 40.74 1.27
CA LEU A 789 -4.30 39.82 2.32
C LEU A 789 -3.09 38.99 1.87
N ALA A 790 -3.02 38.64 0.60
CA ALA A 790 -1.89 37.92 0.00
C ALA A 790 -0.66 38.77 -0.24
N GLY A 791 -0.75 40.11 -0.02
CA GLY A 791 0.37 41.02 -0.17
C GLY A 791 0.55 41.60 -1.58
N VAL A 792 -0.48 41.59 -2.41
CA VAL A 792 -0.45 42.27 -3.72
C VAL A 792 -0.32 43.75 -3.48
N PRO A 793 0.53 44.48 -4.24
CA PRO A 793 0.80 45.90 -4.05
C PRO A 793 -0.48 46.77 -4.04
N ASP A 794 -0.55 47.77 -3.13
CA ASP A 794 -1.73 48.61 -2.95
C ASP A 794 -2.17 49.35 -4.22
N ALA A 795 -1.25 49.72 -5.09
CA ALA A 795 -1.57 50.36 -6.37
C ALA A 795 -2.42 49.45 -7.28
N VAL A 796 -2.11 48.13 -7.30
CA VAL A 796 -2.88 47.14 -8.06
C VAL A 796 -4.23 46.92 -7.40
N ILE A 797 -4.28 46.82 -6.07
CA ILE A 797 -5.50 46.65 -5.30
C ILE A 797 -6.49 47.79 -5.48
N ASN A 798 -5.99 49.04 -5.43
CA ASN A 798 -6.83 50.23 -5.63
C ASN A 798 -7.40 50.27 -7.03
N ARG A 799 -6.58 49.97 -8.06
CA ARG A 799 -7.08 49.92 -9.43
C ARG A 799 -8.08 48.80 -9.66
N ALA A 800 -7.84 47.60 -9.06
CA ALA A 800 -8.78 46.49 -9.12
C ALA A 800 -10.15 46.85 -8.49
N LYS A 801 -10.16 47.60 -7.37
CA LYS A 801 -11.40 48.10 -6.77
C LYS A 801 -12.18 49.03 -7.68
N GLU A 802 -11.49 49.93 -8.38
CA GLU A 802 -12.10 50.84 -9.35
C GLU A 802 -12.72 50.09 -10.52
N ILE A 803 -11.96 49.18 -11.12
CA ILE A 803 -12.44 48.36 -12.24
C ILE A 803 -13.62 47.48 -11.82
N ALA A 804 -13.56 46.84 -10.63
CA ALA A 804 -14.68 46.00 -10.13
C ALA A 804 -15.96 46.82 -10.00
N ARG A 805 -15.87 48.10 -9.52
CA ARG A 805 -17.03 48.95 -9.38
C ARG A 805 -17.60 49.33 -10.77
N GLU A 806 -16.75 49.64 -11.76
CA GLU A 806 -17.17 49.94 -13.12
C GLU A 806 -17.88 48.75 -13.76
N LEU A 807 -17.38 47.52 -13.54
CA LEU A 807 -17.99 46.29 -14.05
C LEU A 807 -19.35 46.01 -13.36
N GLU A 808 -19.46 46.15 -12.05
CA GLU A 808 -20.71 45.98 -11.29
C GLU A 808 -21.79 46.99 -11.72
N GLU A 809 -21.44 48.22 -12.03
CA GLU A 809 -22.33 49.28 -12.54
C GLU A 809 -22.84 48.91 -13.93
N HIS A 810 -22.04 48.30 -14.80
CA HIS A 810 -22.43 47.86 -16.13
C HIS A 810 -23.33 46.61 -16.10
N ASP A 811 -23.13 45.67 -15.18
CA ASP A 811 -23.96 44.47 -15.03
C ASP A 811 -25.39 44.78 -14.49
N LEU A 812 -25.52 45.80 -13.66
CA LEU A 812 -26.83 46.26 -13.18
C LEU A 812 -27.75 46.81 -14.29
N THR A 813 -27.21 47.08 -15.47
CA THR A 813 -27.99 47.59 -16.64
C THR A 813 -28.50 46.49 -17.59
N SER A 814 -27.99 45.26 -17.46
CA SER A 814 -28.43 44.08 -18.22
C SER A 814 -29.18 43.09 -17.33
N GLY A 815 -30.48 43.38 -17.10
CA GLY A 815 -31.36 42.53 -16.30
C GLY A 815 -31.37 41.05 -16.77
N ALA A 816 -31.22 40.13 -15.89
CA ALA A 816 -31.31 38.70 -16.13
C ALA A 816 -32.71 38.33 -16.67
N LYS A 817 -32.75 37.78 -17.87
CA LYS A 817 -33.96 37.19 -18.46
C LYS A 817 -34.18 35.80 -17.86
N ASP A 818 -35.38 35.50 -17.37
CA ASP A 818 -35.83 34.26 -16.78
C ASP A 818 -35.39 33.01 -17.56
N ILE A 819 -34.52 32.20 -16.97
CA ILE A 819 -34.17 30.86 -17.45
C ILE A 819 -35.16 29.88 -16.79
N MET A 820 -36.01 29.21 -17.59
CA MET A 820 -36.98 28.23 -17.09
C MET A 820 -36.34 26.88 -16.72
N PRO A 821 -36.83 26.21 -15.65
CA PRO A 821 -36.30 24.90 -15.23
C PRO A 821 -36.60 23.78 -16.24
N TYR A 822 -35.71 22.79 -16.31
CA TYR A 822 -35.78 21.59 -17.13
C TYR A 822 -37.01 20.72 -16.74
N GLY A 823 -38.12 20.76 -17.51
CA GLY A 823 -39.26 19.92 -17.21
C GLY A 823 -40.50 20.15 -18.08
N GLU A 824 -40.57 21.24 -18.82
CA GLU A 824 -41.63 21.50 -19.79
C GLU A 824 -41.03 21.90 -21.14
N ALA A 825 -40.37 20.95 -21.80
CA ALA A 825 -39.84 21.14 -23.14
C ALA A 825 -40.99 20.98 -24.15
N GLN A 826 -41.73 22.02 -24.39
CA GLN A 826 -42.20 22.29 -25.73
C GLN A 826 -41.04 22.87 -26.54
N GLN A 827 -40.81 22.28 -27.71
CA GLN A 827 -39.87 22.74 -28.72
C GLN A 827 -40.02 24.24 -28.96
N LEU A 828 -39.17 25.07 -28.40
CA LEU A 828 -39.01 26.47 -28.77
C LEU A 828 -37.84 26.57 -29.71
N SER A 829 -38.13 26.89 -30.97
CA SER A 829 -37.18 27.21 -32.00
C SER A 829 -36.28 28.36 -31.55
N PHE A 830 -34.99 28.19 -31.71
CA PHE A 830 -33.93 29.14 -31.39
C PHE A 830 -33.82 30.32 -32.40
N PHE A 831 -34.96 30.77 -32.94
CA PHE A 831 -34.97 31.97 -33.76
C PHE A 831 -36.11 32.89 -33.28
N ARG A 832 -35.79 33.81 -32.39
CA ARG A 832 -36.48 35.10 -32.31
C ARG A 832 -35.53 36.16 -32.82
N GLU A 833 -35.89 36.68 -34.00
CA GLU A 833 -35.34 37.91 -34.52
C GLU A 833 -35.52 39.02 -33.49
N SER A 834 -34.43 39.61 -33.05
CA SER A 834 -34.44 40.93 -32.39
C SER A 834 -34.54 41.96 -33.49
N ASP A 835 -35.71 42.61 -33.61
CA ASP A 835 -35.90 43.84 -34.39
C ASP A 835 -35.10 44.99 -33.73
N GLU A 836 -33.80 45.07 -33.98
CA GLU A 836 -33.09 46.31 -34.02
C GLU A 836 -32.30 46.36 -35.34
N PRO A 837 -32.39 47.47 -36.11
CA PRO A 837 -31.70 47.58 -37.39
C PRO A 837 -30.19 47.70 -37.12
N THR A 838 -29.51 46.62 -37.12
CA THR A 838 -28.05 46.66 -37.33
C THR A 838 -27.82 47.12 -38.75
N MET A 839 -27.22 48.29 -38.94
CA MET A 839 -26.72 48.71 -40.24
C MET A 839 -25.77 47.63 -40.75
N GLU A 840 -26.22 46.83 -41.72
CA GLU A 840 -25.34 45.91 -42.42
C GLU A 840 -24.19 46.70 -43.06
N HIS A 841 -22.99 46.24 -42.83
CA HIS A 841 -21.81 46.84 -43.45
C HIS A 841 -21.96 46.76 -44.98
N PRO A 842 -21.75 47.84 -45.74
CA PRO A 842 -22.03 47.89 -47.20
C PRO A 842 -21.43 46.72 -47.98
N PHE A 843 -20.32 46.16 -47.54
CA PHE A 843 -19.66 45.03 -48.20
C PHE A 843 -20.37 43.68 -48.01
N MET A 844 -21.21 43.53 -47.01
CA MET A 844 -22.02 42.35 -46.81
C MET A 844 -23.21 42.31 -47.81
N ALA A 845 -23.74 43.46 -48.14
CA ALA A 845 -24.74 43.58 -49.17
C ALA A 845 -24.13 43.29 -50.58
N GLU A 846 -22.93 43.89 -50.90
CA GLU A 846 -22.17 43.61 -52.13
C GLU A 846 -21.86 42.10 -52.30
N LEU A 847 -21.49 41.41 -51.21
CA LEU A 847 -21.18 39.95 -51.20
C LEU A 847 -22.46 39.08 -51.44
N ARG A 848 -23.63 39.51 -50.92
CA ARG A 848 -24.90 38.77 -51.07
C ARG A 848 -25.45 38.87 -52.47
N GLU A 849 -25.25 39.99 -53.18
CA GLU A 849 -25.75 40.17 -54.51
C GLU A 849 -24.88 39.49 -55.60
N LYS A 850 -23.70 39.01 -55.23
CA LYS A 850 -22.76 38.36 -56.13
C LYS A 850 -22.96 36.86 -56.15
N ASP A 851 -23.30 36.29 -57.31
CA ASP A 851 -23.38 34.83 -57.46
C ASP A 851 -21.97 34.24 -57.62
N LEU A 852 -21.45 33.63 -56.54
CA LEU A 852 -20.14 33.05 -56.50
C LEU A 852 -20.01 31.74 -57.31
N SER A 853 -21.11 31.15 -57.69
CA SER A 853 -21.11 29.88 -58.47
C SER A 853 -20.81 30.10 -59.95
N ASP A 854 -20.98 31.35 -60.44
CA ASP A 854 -20.65 31.72 -61.83
C ASP A 854 -19.19 32.25 -62.03
N MET A 855 -18.39 32.24 -60.93
CA MET A 855 -17.01 32.74 -60.95
C MET A 855 -16.00 31.59 -61.06
N THR A 856 -14.94 31.79 -61.80
CA THR A 856 -13.81 30.88 -61.72
C THR A 856 -13.04 31.06 -60.40
N PRO A 857 -12.30 30.02 -59.92
CA PRO A 857 -11.53 30.14 -58.65
C PRO A 857 -10.57 31.33 -58.58
N LEU A 858 -10.02 31.72 -59.70
CA LEU A 858 -9.10 32.89 -59.82
C LEU A 858 -9.87 34.21 -59.70
N GLU A 859 -11.06 34.31 -60.31
CA GLU A 859 -11.93 35.48 -60.20
C GLU A 859 -12.49 35.65 -58.81
N ALA A 860 -12.85 34.55 -58.11
CA ALA A 860 -13.31 34.56 -56.73
C ALA A 860 -12.16 35.02 -55.76
N LEU A 861 -10.93 34.57 -55.99
CA LEU A 861 -9.76 34.98 -55.22
C LEU A 861 -9.46 36.47 -55.40
N ASN A 862 -9.48 36.96 -56.63
CA ASN A 862 -9.29 38.37 -56.93
C ASN A 862 -10.39 39.22 -56.33
N TYR A 863 -11.62 38.79 -56.35
CA TYR A 863 -12.74 39.49 -55.76
C TYR A 863 -12.62 39.61 -54.25
N LEU A 864 -12.24 38.51 -53.56
CA LEU A 864 -11.94 38.53 -52.13
C LEU A 864 -10.77 39.43 -51.77
N TYR A 865 -9.73 39.52 -52.61
CA TYR A 865 -8.60 40.38 -52.42
C TYR A 865 -9.01 41.88 -52.50
N VAL A 866 -9.88 42.24 -53.50
CA VAL A 866 -10.42 43.56 -53.66
C VAL A 866 -11.31 43.95 -52.44
N LEU A 867 -12.13 43.07 -51.95
CA LEU A 867 -12.91 43.27 -50.72
C LEU A 867 -12.03 43.47 -49.50
N GLN A 868 -10.94 42.75 -49.38
CA GLN A 868 -10.00 42.88 -48.30
C GLN A 868 -9.23 44.23 -48.37
N GLU A 869 -8.87 44.69 -49.56
CA GLU A 869 -8.26 46.03 -49.76
C GLU A 869 -9.22 47.14 -49.42
N LYS A 870 -10.51 47.00 -49.83
CA LYS A 870 -11.50 47.99 -49.47
C LYS A 870 -11.70 48.06 -47.93
N LEU A 871 -11.77 46.93 -47.23
CA LEU A 871 -11.86 46.88 -45.76
C LEU A 871 -10.66 47.54 -45.05
N LYS A 872 -9.44 47.35 -45.57
CA LYS A 872 -8.23 48.00 -45.03
C LYS A 872 -8.14 49.50 -45.25
N ASN A 873 -8.86 50.01 -46.20
CA ASN A 873 -8.86 51.45 -46.52
C ASN A 873 -10.01 52.22 -45.83
N GLU A 874 -10.89 51.53 -45.10
CA GLU A 874 -11.97 52.14 -44.30
C GLU A 874 -11.64 52.15 -42.79
N GLU A 875 -10.55 51.47 -42.35
CA GLU A 875 -9.93 51.69 -41.05
C GLU A 875 -8.95 52.91 -41.10
#